data_46a5859440c5c674facb736e8ec23316
#
_entry.id   46a5859440c5c674facb736e8ec23316
#
_cell.length_a   1.000
_cell.length_b   1.000
_cell.length_c   1.000
_cell.angle_alpha   90.00
_cell.angle_beta   90.00
_cell.angle_gamma   90.00
#
_symmetry.space_group_name_H-M   'P 1'
#
loop_
_entity.id
_entity.type
_entity.pdbx_description
1 polymer ?
#
loop_
_entity_poly.entity_id
_entity_poly.type
_entity_poly.pdbx_seq_one_letter_code
_entity_poly.pdbx_strand_id
1 'polypeptide(L)'
;MKTRLILWLLLGICPGLIWAQKVTVSGVIQDAATEETLPGASVVLLSRKDSVQVVGASTNLEGKFTLPAVKQGNYILRVSFVGYLTQYKNLLLTKKEPTVDVGTLKLEEDSRMLSETEVVAKLAQMEMKADTFIYNADAFRLPEGSNLEELVKKLPGAEVDDDGTIRINGKTVSKIMVEGKDYFEGDTKMAMKNFSSKLIKKLKAYDRKSDYTRITGIDDGEEQTVLDLTVQKGAKEGWLINTDLAYGTEDRYATSMGIQRFMDNYRVSLLGSANNTNDRGYGGGGGRGGWGGGGIVKSQMAGIDAVWENGKQEYTDGFMRVGGNVRWNHSSSNSLSKSNSEMFLDNVHSTFSNSMNQSENNRMNVGSRLRFQWMIDSLTHFSFNPSFNISKSDSHGANRSVTFNSDPYEFFQNPLEEYDLAGNVAIRDSITVNGSNRTNKSDGNNRNAEFRTQLNRRLGKPGRNITLDGGASYSKSENTSFSRNEISYFQQNRNDFTNQYNLSPSTGYDWRTRLSYSEPIIGALNIQFNYQYQYRYSDGDRSMYSIDSLLTKFPGNYTAEQLYLGYLPGLDSLDYVRNLENSQYATYRENNHEANVWLRYNVGENRVNIGVSFQPQTTHMDYAKNLLDTTVVRHTFNWAPRIDYRWKFSNTGQLRVRLFGWMQQPGITSLLEVTDSSDPLNVSTGNSGLRSSWNNNMNVEYNDYIPARQMGWHANAWFSHTKNSISSATIYNTETGARYTRPMNIDGNWNTSGNMGFNTALGSKKAFNFNTNMDVGYSHNVGYMSSNSDGSNWGNIYKPDGSVNMDYIFSIVALQKSTSKNTNFGDWTRINYRNDLLEVGVNGSVRYSHARNNVQKNANLDSWNFSYGGNFQINTPWGMALSTDISQQSRRGYEDASMNTNELIWNMQLSQSFLKGKAATVSLQWFDILRERSNISRNISAYSRSNSWNNAIHSYVMAHFIYRLDLRASKNQNQRDGWGGGWGGRGWGGRGGW
;
A
#
# COMPACT_ATOMS: atom_id res chain seq x y z
N MET A 1 25.02 -40.93 7.17
CA MET A 1 25.90 -40.35 6.13
C MET A 1 25.29 -39.14 5.37
N LYS A 2 24.03 -38.81 5.54
CA LYS A 2 23.42 -37.66 4.83
C LYS A 2 23.55 -36.30 5.53
N THR A 3 23.92 -36.28 6.79
CA THR A 3 24.08 -35.04 7.60
C THR A 3 25.47 -34.41 7.52
N ARG A 4 26.49 -35.14 7.04
CA ARG A 4 27.84 -34.59 6.86
C ARG A 4 28.05 -33.84 5.52
N LEU A 5 27.16 -34.05 4.54
CA LEU A 5 27.25 -33.38 3.24
C LEU A 5 26.76 -31.93 3.26
N ILE A 6 25.82 -31.63 4.16
CA ILE A 6 25.24 -30.26 4.29
C ILE A 6 26.23 -29.33 5.01
N LEU A 7 27.01 -29.85 5.92
CA LEU A 7 28.03 -29.06 6.64
C LEU A 7 29.21 -28.68 5.74
N TRP A 8 29.55 -29.52 4.74
CA TRP A 8 30.58 -29.23 3.75
C TRP A 8 30.14 -28.25 2.66
N LEU A 9 28.85 -28.19 2.34
CA LEU A 9 28.33 -27.23 1.39
C LEU A 9 28.22 -25.80 1.96
N LEU A 10 28.13 -25.67 3.30
CA LEU A 10 28.13 -24.37 3.99
C LEU A 10 29.54 -23.82 4.26
N LEU A 11 30.55 -24.67 4.23
CA LEU A 11 31.96 -24.26 4.44
C LEU A 11 32.70 -23.94 3.13
N GLY A 12 32.13 -24.25 1.97
CA GLY A 12 32.74 -24.05 0.66
C GLY A 12 32.54 -22.69 0.01
N ILE A 13 31.74 -21.77 0.61
CA ILE A 13 31.47 -20.44 0.08
C ILE A 13 32.12 -19.36 0.94
N CYS A 14 33.44 -19.40 1.05
CA CYS A 14 34.25 -18.23 1.43
C CYS A 14 34.85 -17.63 0.16
N PRO A 15 34.41 -16.43 -0.29
CA PRO A 15 35.13 -15.74 -1.35
C PRO A 15 36.49 -15.28 -0.80
N GLY A 16 37.58 -15.78 -1.39
CA GLY A 16 38.92 -15.32 -1.08
C GLY A 16 39.02 -13.80 -1.21
N LEU A 17 39.46 -13.16 -0.13
CA LEU A 17 39.80 -11.73 -0.09
C LEU A 17 41.02 -11.51 -0.99
N ILE A 18 40.83 -11.07 -2.23
CA ILE A 18 41.91 -10.55 -3.07
C ILE A 18 42.18 -9.11 -2.58
N TRP A 19 43.26 -8.94 -1.82
CA TRP A 19 43.78 -7.63 -1.47
C TRP A 19 44.39 -6.99 -2.72
N ALA A 20 43.62 -6.09 -3.37
CA ALA A 20 44.13 -5.23 -4.43
C ALA A 20 45.02 -4.18 -3.78
N GLN A 21 46.34 -4.22 -4.01
CA GLN A 21 47.26 -3.15 -3.62
C GLN A 21 46.85 -1.86 -4.29
N LYS A 22 46.67 -0.80 -3.51
CA LYS A 22 46.24 0.54 -3.94
C LYS A 22 47.48 1.45 -4.01
N VAL A 23 47.49 2.33 -5.02
CA VAL A 23 48.55 3.30 -5.27
C VAL A 23 48.09 4.70 -4.84
N THR A 24 48.93 5.52 -4.28
CA THR A 24 48.70 6.91 -3.94
C THR A 24 49.33 7.83 -4.99
N VAL A 25 48.60 8.83 -5.51
CA VAL A 25 49.15 9.82 -6.47
C VAL A 25 49.23 11.17 -5.78
N SER A 26 50.38 11.83 -5.81
CA SER A 26 50.64 13.15 -5.22
C SER A 26 51.31 14.10 -6.20
N GLY A 27 51.29 15.40 -5.91
CA GLY A 27 51.95 16.42 -6.68
C GLY A 27 51.61 17.81 -6.17
N VAL A 28 52.15 18.84 -6.85
CA VAL A 28 51.98 20.27 -6.56
C VAL A 28 51.48 21.00 -7.77
N ILE A 29 50.53 21.92 -7.58
CA ILE A 29 50.01 22.78 -8.65
C ILE A 29 50.44 24.20 -8.42
N GLN A 30 51.00 24.82 -9.46
CA GLN A 30 51.51 26.20 -9.46
C GLN A 30 51.04 26.94 -10.69
N ASP A 31 51.02 28.26 -10.57
CA ASP A 31 50.91 29.19 -11.73
C ASP A 31 52.17 29.12 -12.62
N ALA A 32 51.99 29.07 -13.94
CA ALA A 32 53.09 28.93 -14.87
C ALA A 32 53.93 30.22 -15.02
N ALA A 33 53.39 31.39 -14.73
CA ALA A 33 54.06 32.69 -14.88
C ALA A 33 54.67 33.18 -13.57
N THR A 34 53.92 33.04 -12.44
CA THR A 34 54.33 33.58 -11.14
C THR A 34 55.01 32.54 -10.24
N GLU A 35 54.90 31.25 -10.57
CA GLU A 35 55.35 30.12 -9.76
C GLU A 35 54.69 30.03 -8.36
N GLU A 36 53.65 30.83 -8.12
CA GLU A 36 52.90 30.77 -6.88
C GLU A 36 52.07 29.49 -6.83
N THR A 37 51.86 28.98 -5.67
CA THR A 37 51.01 27.75 -5.43
C THR A 37 49.54 28.09 -5.62
N LEU A 38 48.77 27.18 -6.25
CA LEU A 38 47.34 27.37 -6.51
C LEU A 38 46.47 26.55 -5.52
N PRO A 39 46.07 27.13 -4.37
CA PRO A 39 45.22 26.45 -3.39
C PRO A 39 43.80 26.31 -3.90
N GLY A 40 43.16 25.19 -3.66
CA GLY A 40 41.79 24.91 -4.09
C GLY A 40 41.67 24.46 -5.55
N ALA A 41 42.78 24.26 -6.28
CA ALA A 41 42.74 23.68 -7.61
C ALA A 41 42.15 22.28 -7.60
N SER A 42 41.25 21.97 -8.50
CA SER A 42 40.60 20.67 -8.62
C SER A 42 41.47 19.70 -9.41
N VAL A 43 41.83 18.59 -8.77
CA VAL A 43 42.63 17.50 -9.35
C VAL A 43 41.79 16.24 -9.41
N VAL A 44 41.52 15.74 -10.60
CA VAL A 44 40.62 14.62 -10.86
C VAL A 44 41.35 13.57 -11.69
N LEU A 45 41.32 12.32 -11.24
CA LEU A 45 41.83 11.17 -11.98
C LEU A 45 40.69 10.52 -12.78
N LEU A 46 40.85 10.49 -14.10
CA LEU A 46 39.87 9.91 -15.03
C LEU A 46 40.36 8.56 -15.55
N SER A 47 39.47 7.62 -15.73
CA SER A 47 39.79 6.37 -16.43
C SER A 47 40.07 6.66 -17.93
N ARG A 48 41.16 6.14 -18.47
CA ARG A 48 41.52 6.34 -19.87
C ARG A 48 40.54 5.68 -20.85
N LYS A 49 39.80 4.66 -20.38
CA LYS A 49 38.89 3.86 -21.21
C LYS A 49 37.58 4.60 -21.57
N ASP A 50 37.04 5.33 -20.61
CA ASP A 50 35.69 5.93 -20.68
C ASP A 50 35.60 7.35 -20.12
N SER A 51 36.76 7.95 -19.73
CA SER A 51 36.88 9.28 -19.15
C SER A 51 36.03 9.51 -17.89
N VAL A 52 35.62 8.43 -17.20
CA VAL A 52 34.87 8.51 -15.95
C VAL A 52 35.81 8.86 -14.80
N GLN A 53 35.34 9.73 -13.89
CA GLN A 53 36.07 10.11 -12.69
C GLN A 53 36.22 8.92 -11.74
N VAL A 54 37.48 8.64 -11.38
CA VAL A 54 37.83 7.55 -10.45
C VAL A 54 37.99 8.08 -9.03
N VAL A 55 38.73 9.17 -8.87
CA VAL A 55 38.99 9.85 -7.60
C VAL A 55 39.31 11.32 -7.87
N GLY A 56 39.07 12.21 -6.92
CA GLY A 56 39.41 13.61 -7.00
C GLY A 56 39.79 14.20 -5.64
N ALA A 57 40.62 15.25 -5.67
CA ALA A 57 40.97 16.04 -4.51
C ALA A 57 41.13 17.50 -4.91
N SER A 58 41.14 18.41 -3.92
CA SER A 58 41.55 19.79 -4.10
C SER A 58 42.94 20.01 -3.51
N THR A 59 43.71 20.95 -4.06
CA THR A 59 45.01 21.33 -3.50
C THR A 59 44.84 22.06 -2.17
N ASN A 60 45.79 21.85 -1.25
CA ASN A 60 45.84 22.54 0.03
C ASN A 60 46.51 23.97 -0.13
N LEU A 61 46.77 24.66 0.97
CA LEU A 61 47.32 26.01 0.95
C LEU A 61 48.73 26.08 0.32
N GLU A 62 49.49 24.99 0.33
CA GLU A 62 50.82 24.88 -0.33
C GLU A 62 50.69 24.33 -1.77
N GLY A 63 49.48 24.32 -2.34
CA GLY A 63 49.25 23.80 -3.70
C GLY A 63 49.43 22.28 -3.84
N LYS A 64 49.58 21.54 -2.76
CA LYS A 64 49.77 20.07 -2.78
C LYS A 64 48.47 19.34 -2.84
N PHE A 65 48.41 18.25 -3.60
CA PHE A 65 47.29 17.32 -3.61
C PHE A 65 47.74 15.86 -3.35
N THR A 66 46.83 15.03 -2.87
CA THR A 66 47.01 13.61 -2.70
C THR A 66 45.75 12.87 -3.06
N LEU A 67 45.82 11.93 -4.01
CA LEU A 67 44.73 11.03 -4.40
C LEU A 67 45.00 9.64 -3.83
N PRO A 68 44.35 9.27 -2.74
CA PRO A 68 44.62 8.00 -2.03
C PRO A 68 43.89 6.82 -2.70
N ALA A 69 44.46 5.64 -2.56
CA ALA A 69 43.80 4.37 -2.77
C ALA A 69 43.35 4.08 -4.23
N VAL A 70 44.13 4.50 -5.22
CA VAL A 70 43.84 4.23 -6.66
C VAL A 70 44.27 2.81 -7.04
N LYS A 71 43.51 2.11 -7.83
CA LYS A 71 43.86 0.83 -8.43
C LYS A 71 44.89 1.03 -9.52
N GLN A 72 45.75 0.03 -9.77
CA GLN A 72 46.66 0.02 -10.92
C GLN A 72 45.85 0.13 -12.24
N GLY A 73 46.44 0.85 -13.23
CA GLY A 73 45.79 1.05 -14.52
C GLY A 73 46.30 2.29 -15.27
N ASN A 74 45.71 2.53 -16.45
CA ASN A 74 45.98 3.71 -17.27
C ASN A 74 44.93 4.78 -16.94
N TYR A 75 45.42 5.96 -16.55
CA TYR A 75 44.59 7.09 -16.16
C TYR A 75 44.97 8.39 -16.84
N ILE A 76 44.08 9.36 -16.81
CA ILE A 76 44.32 10.74 -17.19
C ILE A 76 44.11 11.62 -15.96
N LEU A 77 45.15 12.32 -15.52
CA LEU A 77 45.07 13.32 -14.45
C LEU A 77 44.59 14.63 -15.11
N ARG A 78 43.42 15.11 -14.70
CA ARG A 78 42.88 16.43 -15.09
C ARG A 78 43.06 17.39 -13.94
N VAL A 79 43.72 18.51 -14.23
CA VAL A 79 43.91 19.59 -13.25
C VAL A 79 43.23 20.84 -13.80
N SER A 80 42.37 21.48 -12.98
CA SER A 80 41.62 22.67 -13.36
C SER A 80 41.52 23.67 -12.20
N PHE A 81 41.66 24.95 -12.52
CA PHE A 81 41.46 26.03 -11.57
C PHE A 81 40.74 27.18 -12.28
N VAL A 82 39.96 27.96 -11.51
CA VAL A 82 39.18 29.08 -12.12
C VAL A 82 40.12 30.13 -12.64
N GLY A 83 40.00 30.49 -13.92
CA GLY A 83 40.86 31.45 -14.62
C GLY A 83 42.08 30.83 -15.30
N TYR A 84 42.21 29.49 -15.30
CA TYR A 84 43.37 28.80 -15.89
C TYR A 84 42.94 27.74 -16.92
N LEU A 85 43.83 27.49 -17.90
CA LEU A 85 43.66 26.42 -18.88
C LEU A 85 43.72 25.05 -18.19
N THR A 86 42.71 24.22 -18.44
CA THR A 86 42.67 22.85 -17.87
C THR A 86 43.79 22.00 -18.47
N GLN A 87 44.65 21.40 -17.61
CA GLN A 87 45.74 20.54 -18.00
C GLN A 87 45.39 19.07 -17.84
N TYR A 88 45.87 18.24 -18.80
CA TYR A 88 45.70 16.78 -18.77
C TYR A 88 47.06 16.10 -18.82
N LYS A 89 47.29 15.10 -17.91
CA LYS A 89 48.51 14.30 -17.90
C LYS A 89 48.17 12.80 -17.85
N ASN A 90 48.74 12.03 -18.78
CA ASN A 90 48.55 10.59 -18.80
C ASN A 90 49.39 9.97 -17.69
N LEU A 91 48.82 9.04 -16.90
CA LEU A 91 49.46 8.30 -15.80
C LEU A 91 49.27 6.81 -15.98
N LEU A 92 50.38 6.07 -15.81
CA LEU A 92 50.36 4.60 -15.73
C LEU A 92 50.73 4.21 -14.31
N LEU A 93 49.75 3.70 -13.55
CA LEU A 93 49.96 3.26 -12.17
C LEU A 93 50.25 1.75 -12.18
N THR A 94 51.45 1.40 -11.68
CA THR A 94 51.95 0.01 -11.63
C THR A 94 52.15 -0.49 -10.20
N LYS A 95 52.29 -1.82 -10.05
CA LYS A 95 52.51 -2.46 -8.73
C LYS A 95 53.87 -2.14 -8.11
N LYS A 96 54.82 -1.65 -8.91
CA LYS A 96 56.20 -1.45 -8.45
C LYS A 96 56.37 -0.22 -7.58
N GLU A 97 55.45 0.74 -7.69
CA GLU A 97 55.53 2.03 -6.99
C GLU A 97 54.23 2.26 -6.18
N PRO A 98 54.27 2.10 -4.85
CA PRO A 98 53.09 2.31 -4.00
C PRO A 98 52.64 3.79 -3.92
N THR A 99 53.57 4.73 -4.30
CA THR A 99 53.32 6.17 -4.34
C THR A 99 53.90 6.72 -5.65
N VAL A 100 53.09 7.42 -6.42
CA VAL A 100 53.48 8.10 -7.68
C VAL A 100 53.43 9.60 -7.43
N ASP A 101 54.57 10.27 -7.43
CA ASP A 101 54.66 11.72 -7.42
C ASP A 101 54.72 12.22 -8.85
N VAL A 102 53.70 13.00 -9.26
CA VAL A 102 53.61 13.55 -10.60
C VAL A 102 54.41 14.84 -10.74
N GLY A 103 55.06 15.30 -9.66
CA GLY A 103 55.85 16.53 -9.63
C GLY A 103 54.99 17.79 -9.61
N THR A 104 55.63 18.91 -9.97
CA THR A 104 54.95 20.19 -10.07
C THR A 104 54.26 20.33 -11.46
N LEU A 105 52.97 20.63 -11.46
CA LEU A 105 52.21 20.90 -12.64
C LEU A 105 51.89 22.40 -12.67
N LYS A 106 52.34 23.09 -13.75
CA LYS A 106 52.20 24.51 -13.93
C LYS A 106 50.97 24.79 -14.83
N LEU A 107 49.96 25.51 -14.31
CA LEU A 107 48.77 25.95 -15.08
C LEU A 107 49.00 27.30 -15.67
N GLU A 108 48.63 27.49 -16.95
CA GLU A 108 48.65 28.76 -17.66
C GLU A 108 47.32 29.50 -17.50
N GLU A 109 47.36 30.84 -17.28
CA GLU A 109 46.14 31.64 -17.23
C GLU A 109 45.42 31.60 -18.57
N ASP A 110 44.08 31.47 -18.53
CA ASP A 110 43.22 31.55 -19.69
C ASP A 110 42.85 33.03 -19.97
N SER A 111 43.70 33.70 -20.78
CA SER A 111 43.55 35.10 -21.14
C SER A 111 42.47 35.36 -22.20
N ARG A 112 41.67 34.38 -22.59
CA ARG A 112 40.56 34.57 -23.52
C ARG A 112 39.40 35.23 -22.79
N MET A 113 39.09 36.48 -23.15
CA MET A 113 37.84 37.14 -22.79
C MET A 113 36.68 36.24 -23.19
N LEU A 114 35.95 35.77 -22.22
CA LEU A 114 34.71 34.99 -22.40
C LEU A 114 33.70 35.88 -23.11
N SER A 115 33.49 35.69 -24.40
CA SER A 115 32.18 35.96 -24.98
C SER A 115 31.20 35.06 -24.30
N GLU A 116 30.09 35.60 -23.81
CA GLU A 116 29.00 34.92 -23.10
C GLU A 116 28.48 33.77 -23.97
N THR A 117 29.08 32.60 -23.79
CA THR A 117 28.56 31.36 -24.37
C THR A 117 27.67 30.77 -23.32
N GLU A 118 26.37 30.90 -23.49
CA GLU A 118 25.36 30.19 -22.68
C GLU A 118 25.57 28.68 -22.86
N VAL A 119 26.39 28.10 -22.00
CA VAL A 119 26.54 26.64 -21.94
C VAL A 119 25.26 26.10 -21.32
N VAL A 120 24.28 25.77 -22.14
CA VAL A 120 23.14 24.95 -21.78
C VAL A 120 23.67 23.53 -21.51
N ALA A 121 24.27 23.34 -20.35
CA ALA A 121 24.57 22.02 -19.88
C ALA A 121 23.24 21.28 -19.72
N LYS A 122 22.94 20.31 -20.58
CA LYS A 122 21.78 19.41 -20.40
C LYS A 122 21.99 18.71 -19.07
N LEU A 123 21.23 19.10 -18.05
CA LEU A 123 21.23 18.42 -16.76
C LEU A 123 20.93 16.94 -17.00
N ALA A 124 21.78 16.07 -16.48
CA ALA A 124 21.49 14.64 -16.49
C ALA A 124 20.18 14.38 -15.73
N GLN A 125 19.27 13.65 -16.35
CA GLN A 125 17.97 13.33 -15.73
C GLN A 125 18.14 12.58 -14.41
N MET A 126 19.15 11.71 -14.35
CA MET A 126 19.44 10.88 -13.18
C MET A 126 20.95 10.71 -13.03
N GLU A 127 21.43 10.81 -11.82
CA GLU A 127 22.78 10.45 -11.40
C GLU A 127 22.71 9.47 -10.23
N MET A 128 23.73 8.65 -10.07
CA MET A 128 23.84 7.75 -8.92
C MET A 128 25.08 8.12 -8.10
N LYS A 129 24.90 8.31 -6.79
CA LYS A 129 26.01 8.52 -5.83
C LYS A 129 25.91 7.46 -4.74
N ALA A 130 26.90 6.60 -4.65
CA ALA A 130 26.90 5.43 -3.80
C ALA A 130 25.67 4.55 -4.05
N ASP A 131 24.73 4.49 -3.12
CA ASP A 131 23.48 3.73 -3.16
C ASP A 131 22.23 4.61 -3.43
N THR A 132 22.43 5.93 -3.67
CA THR A 132 21.38 6.91 -3.81
C THR A 132 21.13 7.25 -5.29
N PHE A 133 19.92 7.06 -5.76
CA PHE A 133 19.45 7.55 -7.06
C PHE A 133 19.03 9.01 -6.92
N ILE A 134 19.64 9.90 -7.66
CA ILE A 134 19.37 11.34 -7.65
C ILE A 134 18.78 11.74 -8.98
N TYR A 135 17.52 12.15 -8.97
CA TYR A 135 16.81 12.66 -10.13
C TYR A 135 16.77 14.20 -10.10
N ASN A 136 17.12 14.85 -11.21
CA ASN A 136 17.04 16.29 -11.34
C ASN A 136 15.63 16.66 -11.83
N ALA A 137 14.81 17.28 -10.98
CA ALA A 137 13.43 17.60 -11.32
C ALA A 137 13.31 18.54 -12.53
N ASP A 138 14.23 19.50 -12.68
CA ASP A 138 14.25 20.45 -13.80
C ASP A 138 14.53 19.78 -15.16
N ALA A 139 15.03 18.54 -15.16
CA ALA A 139 15.23 17.76 -16.40
C ALA A 139 13.94 17.10 -16.93
N PHE A 140 12.84 17.17 -16.15
CA PHE A 140 11.53 16.62 -16.52
C PHE A 140 10.55 17.75 -16.76
N ARG A 141 10.06 17.89 -17.98
CA ARG A 141 9.02 18.85 -18.28
C ARG A 141 7.66 18.29 -17.88
N LEU A 142 6.95 19.06 -17.09
CA LEU A 142 5.62 18.75 -16.60
C LEU A 142 4.66 19.87 -17.02
N PRO A 143 3.38 19.58 -17.22
CA PRO A 143 2.36 20.60 -17.29
C PRO A 143 2.47 21.51 -16.06
N GLU A 144 2.30 22.80 -16.28
CA GLU A 144 2.22 23.72 -15.14
C GLU A 144 1.01 23.29 -14.30
N GLY A 145 1.19 23.27 -13.02
CA GLY A 145 0.11 22.74 -12.18
C GLY A 145 0.36 21.32 -11.69
N SER A 146 1.37 20.61 -12.21
CA SER A 146 1.69 19.24 -11.84
C SER A 146 2.11 19.12 -10.38
N ASN A 147 1.67 18.03 -9.76
CA ASN A 147 2.08 17.62 -8.41
C ASN A 147 3.28 16.66 -8.47
N LEU A 148 3.72 16.21 -7.29
CA LEU A 148 4.81 15.23 -7.16
C LEU A 148 4.49 13.91 -7.87
N GLU A 149 3.24 13.46 -7.86
CA GLU A 149 2.84 12.19 -8.49
C GLU A 149 3.13 12.21 -10.00
N GLU A 150 2.80 13.32 -10.69
CA GLU A 150 3.07 13.45 -12.12
C GLU A 150 4.57 13.50 -12.41
N LEU A 151 5.37 14.08 -11.50
CA LEU A 151 6.82 14.04 -11.61
C LEU A 151 7.36 12.62 -11.40
N VAL A 152 6.92 11.93 -10.37
CA VAL A 152 7.38 10.56 -10.07
C VAL A 152 7.04 9.60 -11.21
N LYS A 153 5.85 9.69 -11.79
CA LYS A 153 5.47 8.89 -12.98
C LYS A 153 6.39 9.07 -14.19
N LYS A 154 7.16 10.17 -14.22
CA LYS A 154 8.12 10.46 -15.30
C LYS A 154 9.56 10.06 -14.98
N LEU A 155 9.87 9.66 -13.75
CA LEU A 155 11.22 9.26 -13.37
C LEU A 155 11.59 7.91 -13.99
N PRO A 156 12.81 7.75 -14.50
CA PRO A 156 13.30 6.44 -14.95
C PRO A 156 13.29 5.42 -13.80
N GLY A 157 12.70 4.25 -14.03
CA GLY A 157 12.60 3.18 -13.04
C GLY A 157 11.56 3.41 -11.95
N ALA A 158 10.76 4.47 -12.01
CA ALA A 158 9.66 4.70 -11.09
C ALA A 158 8.34 4.17 -11.67
N GLU A 159 7.57 3.55 -10.80
CA GLU A 159 6.21 3.06 -11.04
C GLU A 159 5.29 3.62 -9.97
N VAL A 160 4.10 4.00 -10.36
CA VAL A 160 3.04 4.41 -9.43
C VAL A 160 1.82 3.56 -9.76
N ASP A 161 1.49 2.67 -8.84
CA ASP A 161 0.34 1.79 -8.99
C ASP A 161 -0.98 2.57 -8.90
N ASP A 162 -2.07 1.97 -9.34
CA ASP A 162 -3.42 2.58 -9.30
C ASP A 162 -3.88 2.94 -7.89
N ASP A 163 -3.38 2.23 -6.88
CA ASP A 163 -3.63 2.53 -5.47
C ASP A 163 -2.75 3.67 -4.91
N GLY A 164 -1.84 4.22 -5.73
CA GLY A 164 -0.89 5.28 -5.36
C GLY A 164 0.37 4.78 -4.66
N THR A 165 0.63 3.48 -4.66
CA THR A 165 1.89 2.91 -4.18
C THR A 165 3.02 3.25 -5.15
N ILE A 166 4.11 3.78 -4.63
CA ILE A 166 5.29 4.16 -5.41
C ILE A 166 6.30 3.03 -5.34
N ARG A 167 6.82 2.63 -6.50
CA ARG A 167 8.03 1.78 -6.58
C ARG A 167 9.12 2.50 -7.35
N ILE A 168 10.34 2.40 -6.86
CA ILE A 168 11.53 2.90 -7.57
C ILE A 168 12.51 1.73 -7.72
N ASN A 169 12.79 1.37 -8.97
CA ASN A 169 13.59 0.20 -9.32
C ASN A 169 13.10 -1.09 -8.62
N GLY A 170 11.76 -1.28 -8.59
CA GLY A 170 11.09 -2.43 -7.98
C GLY A 170 10.94 -2.38 -6.46
N LYS A 171 11.57 -1.41 -5.76
CA LYS A 171 11.44 -1.23 -4.32
C LYS A 171 10.31 -0.28 -3.98
N THR A 172 9.42 -0.70 -3.08
CA THR A 172 8.31 0.13 -2.61
C THR A 172 8.82 1.27 -1.74
N VAL A 173 8.48 2.50 -2.10
CA VAL A 173 8.77 3.70 -1.31
C VAL A 173 7.82 3.73 -0.11
N SER A 174 8.37 3.62 1.08
CA SER A 174 7.62 3.60 2.34
C SER A 174 7.39 5.00 2.92
N LYS A 175 8.26 5.96 2.59
CA LYS A 175 8.19 7.33 3.10
C LYS A 175 8.63 8.35 2.06
N ILE A 176 7.96 9.51 2.07
CA ILE A 176 8.44 10.71 1.39
C ILE A 176 8.98 11.67 2.44
N MET A 177 10.16 12.19 2.17
CA MET A 177 10.86 13.14 3.02
C MET A 177 11.06 14.46 2.26
N VAL A 178 11.17 15.55 2.99
CA VAL A 178 11.54 16.85 2.44
C VAL A 178 12.76 17.36 3.21
N GLU A 179 13.89 17.54 2.51
CA GLU A 179 15.18 17.94 3.10
C GLU A 179 15.60 17.00 4.25
N GLY A 180 15.41 15.70 4.09
CA GLY A 180 15.76 14.69 5.08
C GLY A 180 14.79 14.53 6.25
N LYS A 181 13.68 15.26 6.27
CA LYS A 181 12.65 15.22 7.32
C LYS A 181 11.38 14.55 6.83
N ASP A 182 10.79 13.68 7.64
CA ASP A 182 9.53 12.99 7.30
C ASP A 182 8.45 14.00 6.93
N TYR A 183 7.73 13.75 5.84
CA TYR A 183 6.63 14.57 5.36
C TYR A 183 5.31 13.81 5.52
N PHE A 184 4.30 14.41 6.18
CA PHE A 184 3.02 13.78 6.54
C PHE A 184 3.15 12.44 7.27
N GLU A 185 4.11 12.32 8.20
CA GLU A 185 4.34 11.09 9.00
C GLU A 185 4.50 9.83 8.11
N GLY A 186 5.02 9.99 6.88
CA GLY A 186 5.23 8.91 5.92
C GLY A 186 4.03 8.55 5.07
N ASP A 187 2.95 9.34 5.09
CA ASP A 187 1.84 9.17 4.13
C ASP A 187 2.29 9.60 2.72
N THR A 188 2.75 8.61 1.95
CA THR A 188 3.27 8.84 0.59
C THR A 188 2.21 9.40 -0.34
N LYS A 189 0.96 8.97 -0.21
CA LYS A 189 -0.15 9.40 -1.06
C LYS A 189 -0.52 10.86 -0.85
N MET A 190 -0.50 11.28 0.42
CA MET A 190 -0.66 12.69 0.80
C MET A 190 0.43 13.56 0.16
N ALA A 191 1.68 13.14 0.32
CA ALA A 191 2.81 13.88 -0.23
C ALA A 191 2.74 13.97 -1.77
N MET A 192 2.40 12.87 -2.44
CA MET A 192 2.30 12.79 -3.90
C MET A 192 1.29 13.78 -4.47
N LYS A 193 0.14 13.91 -3.86
CA LYS A 193 -0.94 14.76 -4.38
C LYS A 193 -0.81 16.23 -3.99
N ASN A 194 -0.12 16.52 -2.88
CA ASN A 194 -0.06 17.88 -2.32
C ASN A 194 1.22 18.63 -2.60
N PHE A 195 2.32 17.94 -2.92
CA PHE A 195 3.58 18.63 -3.15
C PHE A 195 3.66 19.08 -4.60
N SER A 196 3.86 20.38 -4.83
CA SER A 196 4.04 20.92 -6.18
C SER A 196 5.37 20.47 -6.76
N SER A 197 5.35 19.88 -7.95
CA SER A 197 6.57 19.49 -8.68
C SER A 197 7.54 20.64 -8.93
N LYS A 198 7.03 21.85 -9.09
CA LYS A 198 7.83 23.07 -9.34
C LYS A 198 8.73 23.46 -8.17
N LEU A 199 8.41 23.02 -6.95
CA LEU A 199 9.21 23.32 -5.78
C LEU A 199 10.40 22.38 -5.63
N ILE A 200 10.41 21.30 -6.38
CA ILE A 200 11.40 20.24 -6.25
C ILE A 200 12.58 20.58 -7.16
N LYS A 201 13.79 20.58 -6.60
CA LYS A 201 15.04 20.68 -7.32
C LYS A 201 15.60 19.30 -7.66
N LYS A 202 15.59 18.39 -6.68
CA LYS A 202 16.09 17.02 -6.82
C LYS A 202 15.21 16.06 -6.03
N LEU A 203 15.09 14.83 -6.51
CA LEU A 203 14.53 13.71 -5.78
C LEU A 203 15.64 12.70 -5.53
N LYS A 204 15.81 12.24 -4.30
CA LYS A 204 16.80 11.24 -3.92
C LYS A 204 16.06 10.00 -3.46
N ALA A 205 16.26 8.87 -4.13
CA ALA A 205 15.73 7.58 -3.71
C ALA A 205 16.86 6.72 -3.15
N TYR A 206 16.72 6.27 -1.91
CA TYR A 206 17.71 5.45 -1.22
C TYR A 206 17.07 4.60 -0.11
N ASP A 207 17.78 3.56 0.31
CA ASP A 207 17.38 2.74 1.44
C ASP A 207 17.87 3.35 2.75
N ARG A 208 16.92 3.86 3.54
CA ARG A 208 17.19 4.40 4.88
C ARG A 208 17.11 3.27 5.89
N LYS A 209 18.13 3.10 6.68
CA LYS A 209 18.12 2.18 7.82
C LYS A 209 17.01 2.57 8.80
N SER A 210 16.41 1.57 9.44
CA SER A 210 15.39 1.78 10.46
C SER A 210 15.86 2.73 11.57
N ASP A 211 14.92 3.40 12.23
CA ASP A 211 15.26 4.25 13.39
C ASP A 211 15.92 3.42 14.49
N TYR A 212 15.52 2.14 14.66
CA TYR A 212 16.16 1.21 15.58
C TYR A 212 17.63 1.00 15.22
N THR A 213 17.96 0.70 13.96
CA THR A 213 19.35 0.53 13.50
C THR A 213 20.17 1.81 13.69
N ARG A 214 19.59 2.97 13.40
CA ARG A 214 20.29 4.28 13.56
C ARG A 214 20.56 4.63 15.02
N ILE A 215 19.63 4.28 15.89
CA ILE A 215 19.74 4.54 17.34
C ILE A 215 20.67 3.52 18.00
N THR A 216 20.53 2.23 17.68
CA THR A 216 21.25 1.15 18.37
C THR A 216 22.58 0.79 17.74
N GLY A 217 22.76 1.05 16.45
CA GLY A 217 23.88 0.56 15.65
C GLY A 217 23.74 -0.91 15.22
N ILE A 218 22.61 -1.56 15.55
CA ILE A 218 22.33 -2.95 15.17
C ILE A 218 21.43 -2.95 13.95
N ASP A 219 21.87 -3.57 12.87
CA ASP A 219 21.05 -3.76 11.68
C ASP A 219 19.96 -4.80 11.96
N ASP A 220 18.72 -4.33 12.11
CA ASP A 220 17.54 -5.16 12.35
C ASP A 220 16.98 -5.79 11.06
N GLY A 221 17.54 -5.39 9.94
CA GLY A 221 17.07 -5.84 8.64
C GLY A 221 15.89 -5.07 8.07
N GLU A 222 15.38 -4.09 8.81
CA GLU A 222 14.26 -3.25 8.40
C GLU A 222 14.79 -1.96 7.75
N GLU A 223 15.06 -2.03 6.44
CA GLU A 223 15.36 -0.85 5.65
C GLU A 223 14.09 -0.34 4.99
N GLN A 224 13.98 0.98 4.91
CA GLN A 224 12.89 1.67 4.29
C GLN A 224 13.38 2.41 3.05
N THR A 225 12.90 2.04 1.87
CA THR A 225 13.15 2.85 0.68
C THR A 225 12.42 4.16 0.83
N VAL A 226 13.15 5.27 0.79
CA VAL A 226 12.62 6.63 0.97
C VAL A 226 12.83 7.46 -0.29
N LEU A 227 11.90 8.37 -0.55
CA LEU A 227 12.03 9.42 -1.57
C LEU A 227 12.20 10.76 -0.88
N ASP A 228 13.41 11.31 -0.86
CA ASP A 228 13.75 12.57 -0.23
C ASP A 228 13.78 13.70 -1.26
N LEU A 229 12.94 14.70 -1.04
CA LEU A 229 12.76 15.85 -1.91
C LEU A 229 13.69 16.98 -1.46
N THR A 230 14.62 17.36 -2.33
CA THR A 230 15.38 18.59 -2.16
C THR A 230 14.62 19.73 -2.83
N VAL A 231 14.28 20.77 -2.07
CA VAL A 231 13.49 21.89 -2.59
C VAL A 231 14.36 22.98 -3.22
N GLN A 232 13.77 23.83 -4.08
CA GLN A 232 14.41 24.99 -4.69
C GLN A 232 14.93 25.95 -3.62
N LYS A 233 16.04 26.67 -3.91
CA LYS A 233 16.56 27.71 -3.01
C LYS A 233 15.48 28.76 -2.73
N GLY A 234 15.25 29.08 -1.45
CA GLY A 234 14.23 30.02 -1.00
C GLY A 234 12.86 29.40 -0.68
N ALA A 235 12.61 28.14 -1.07
CA ALA A 235 11.39 27.43 -0.67
C ALA A 235 11.40 26.97 0.81
N LYS A 236 12.56 27.05 1.47
CA LYS A 236 12.73 26.68 2.91
C LYS A 236 12.16 27.70 3.89
N GLU A 237 11.92 28.93 3.44
CA GLU A 237 11.40 30.02 4.28
C GLU A 237 10.28 30.72 3.52
N GLY A 238 9.06 30.15 3.53
CA GLY A 238 7.98 30.74 2.76
C GLY A 238 6.61 30.12 3.01
N TRP A 239 5.59 30.75 2.45
CA TRP A 239 4.25 30.21 2.34
C TRP A 239 4.05 29.63 0.95
N LEU A 240 3.51 28.42 0.90
CA LEU A 240 3.11 27.76 -0.32
C LEU A 240 1.59 27.53 -0.27
N ILE A 241 0.88 28.12 -1.21
CA ILE A 241 -0.58 27.95 -1.32
C ILE A 241 -0.84 27.32 -2.68
N ASN A 242 -1.54 26.21 -2.69
CA ASN A 242 -1.99 25.51 -3.89
C ASN A 242 -3.49 25.29 -3.79
N THR A 243 -4.23 25.75 -4.79
CA THR A 243 -5.68 25.62 -4.83
C THR A 243 -6.08 25.11 -6.22
N ASP A 244 -6.93 24.10 -6.27
CA ASP A 244 -7.57 23.58 -7.48
C ASP A 244 -9.08 23.59 -7.24
N LEU A 245 -9.81 24.36 -8.04
CA LEU A 245 -11.25 24.47 -8.04
C LEU A 245 -11.76 23.92 -9.36
N ALA A 246 -12.59 22.87 -9.28
CA ALA A 246 -13.12 22.28 -10.49
C ALA A 246 -14.62 22.01 -10.37
N TYR A 247 -15.32 22.31 -11.45
CA TYR A 247 -16.74 22.02 -11.60
C TYR A 247 -17.04 21.56 -13.04
N GLY A 248 -18.00 20.66 -13.20
CA GLY A 248 -18.27 20.04 -14.48
C GLY A 248 -19.71 19.61 -14.66
N THR A 249 -19.96 18.94 -15.77
CA THR A 249 -21.25 18.34 -16.10
C THR A 249 -21.60 17.24 -15.10
N GLU A 250 -22.87 16.81 -15.03
CA GLU A 250 -23.38 15.81 -14.11
C GLU A 250 -23.10 16.17 -12.61
N ASP A 251 -23.14 17.48 -12.30
CA ASP A 251 -22.83 18.01 -10.97
C ASP A 251 -21.50 17.51 -10.41
N ARG A 252 -20.51 17.22 -11.28
CA ARG A 252 -19.18 16.79 -10.85
C ARG A 252 -18.39 17.97 -10.34
N TYR A 253 -17.74 17.78 -9.21
CA TYR A 253 -16.82 18.76 -8.63
C TYR A 253 -15.59 18.10 -8.08
N ALA A 254 -14.47 18.80 -8.12
CA ALA A 254 -13.23 18.41 -7.46
C ALA A 254 -12.50 19.66 -6.98
N THR A 255 -12.38 19.81 -5.68
CA THR A 255 -11.75 20.97 -5.05
C THR A 255 -10.65 20.50 -4.12
N SER A 256 -9.50 21.12 -4.20
CA SER A 256 -8.42 20.89 -3.23
C SER A 256 -7.70 22.19 -2.89
N MET A 257 -7.28 22.31 -1.63
CA MET A 257 -6.51 23.43 -1.12
C MET A 257 -5.41 22.92 -0.19
N GLY A 258 -4.18 23.37 -0.42
CA GLY A 258 -3.05 23.14 0.46
C GLY A 258 -2.36 24.45 0.82
N ILE A 259 -2.21 24.72 2.10
CA ILE A 259 -1.44 25.85 2.63
C ILE A 259 -0.32 25.27 3.46
N GLN A 260 0.93 25.59 3.12
CA GLN A 260 2.10 25.05 3.78
C GLN A 260 3.06 26.18 4.15
N ARG A 261 3.62 26.10 5.35
CA ARG A 261 4.68 26.97 5.82
C ARG A 261 5.88 26.13 6.22
N PHE A 262 7.00 26.39 5.59
CA PHE A 262 8.28 25.78 5.90
C PHE A 262 9.17 26.80 6.60
N MET A 263 9.80 26.39 7.69
CA MET A 263 10.87 27.11 8.39
C MET A 263 11.91 26.08 8.84
N ASP A 264 13.09 26.51 9.19
CA ASP A 264 14.16 25.61 9.61
C ASP A 264 13.77 24.70 10.79
N ASN A 265 13.04 25.24 11.78
CA ASN A 265 12.70 24.56 13.00
C ASN A 265 11.25 24.04 13.06
N TYR A 266 10.37 24.51 12.20
CA TYR A 266 8.99 24.03 12.19
C TYR A 266 8.41 23.97 10.76
N ARG A 267 7.42 23.12 10.62
CA ARG A 267 6.57 23.01 9.44
C ARG A 267 5.12 22.90 9.87
N VAL A 268 4.25 23.63 9.18
CA VAL A 268 2.79 23.54 9.35
C VAL A 268 2.17 23.39 7.97
N SER A 269 1.24 22.45 7.82
CA SER A 269 0.49 22.22 6.60
C SER A 269 -0.99 22.13 6.92
N LEU A 270 -1.82 22.90 6.22
CA LEU A 270 -3.28 22.81 6.22
C LEU A 270 -3.72 22.27 4.87
N LEU A 271 -4.58 21.28 4.89
CA LEU A 271 -5.09 20.60 3.69
C LEU A 271 -6.60 20.49 3.73
N GLY A 272 -7.22 20.66 2.57
CA GLY A 272 -8.64 20.44 2.39
C GLY A 272 -8.93 19.91 0.99
N SER A 273 -9.87 18.97 0.86
CA SER A 273 -10.37 18.54 -0.44
C SER A 273 -11.82 18.08 -0.37
N ALA A 274 -12.53 18.25 -1.47
CA ALA A 274 -13.88 17.73 -1.67
C ALA A 274 -14.10 17.36 -3.13
N ASN A 275 -14.64 16.18 -3.40
CA ASN A 275 -14.95 15.75 -4.76
C ASN A 275 -16.04 14.67 -4.80
N ASN A 276 -16.62 14.46 -5.96
CA ASN A 276 -17.55 13.38 -6.28
C ASN A 276 -17.17 12.63 -7.57
N THR A 277 -15.89 12.59 -7.89
CA THR A 277 -15.32 11.99 -9.11
C THR A 277 -14.64 10.64 -8.84
N ASN A 278 -15.00 9.96 -7.74
CA ASN A 278 -14.31 8.75 -7.24
C ASN A 278 -12.83 8.96 -6.90
N ASP A 279 -12.33 10.18 -6.92
CA ASP A 279 -11.03 10.48 -6.36
C ASP A 279 -11.16 10.52 -4.83
N ARG A 280 -10.53 9.60 -4.14
CA ARG A 280 -10.54 9.54 -2.66
C ARG A 280 -9.79 10.71 -2.02
N GLY A 281 -9.41 11.70 -2.81
CA GLY A 281 -8.71 12.89 -2.36
C GLY A 281 -7.39 12.55 -1.71
N TYR A 282 -7.03 13.32 -0.68
CA TYR A 282 -5.79 13.14 0.07
C TYR A 282 -5.78 11.91 1.00
N GLY A 283 -6.88 11.21 1.16
CA GLY A 283 -7.04 10.14 2.16
C GLY A 283 -7.10 8.71 1.62
N GLY A 284 -7.04 8.49 0.33
CA GLY A 284 -7.21 7.16 -0.24
C GLY A 284 -6.40 6.91 -1.50
N GLY A 285 -5.81 5.72 -1.64
CA GLY A 285 -5.17 5.27 -2.85
C GLY A 285 -6.18 5.10 -3.97
N GLY A 286 -6.08 5.96 -4.93
CA GLY A 286 -6.79 5.89 -6.18
C GLY A 286 -6.20 6.98 -7.07
N GLY A 287 -5.45 6.59 -8.11
CA GLY A 287 -5.10 7.48 -9.19
C GLY A 287 -6.38 8.01 -9.85
N ARG A 288 -6.29 9.06 -10.64
CA ARG A 288 -7.37 9.47 -11.55
C ARG A 288 -7.89 8.23 -12.27
N GLY A 289 -9.11 7.78 -11.93
CA GLY A 289 -9.70 6.56 -12.46
C GLY A 289 -9.46 5.28 -11.66
N GLY A 290 -9.30 5.36 -10.34
CA GLY A 290 -9.11 4.18 -9.46
C GLY A 290 -10.14 3.08 -9.68
N TRP A 291 -9.66 1.93 -10.11
CA TRP A 291 -10.42 0.73 -10.52
C TRP A 291 -10.86 -0.13 -9.34
N GLY A 292 -10.73 0.34 -8.12
CA GLY A 292 -10.89 -0.48 -6.93
C GLY A 292 -11.97 0.01 -5.97
N GLY A 293 -13.22 -0.13 -6.31
CA GLY A 293 -14.35 0.09 -5.41
C GLY A 293 -15.64 0.24 -6.22
N GLY A 294 -16.58 -0.68 -6.08
CA GLY A 294 -17.88 -0.55 -6.71
C GLY A 294 -18.57 0.73 -6.23
N GLY A 295 -19.16 1.47 -7.17
CA GLY A 295 -20.01 2.60 -6.85
C GLY A 295 -19.43 3.99 -7.08
N ILE A 296 -20.27 4.98 -6.78
CA ILE A 296 -19.94 6.40 -6.89
C ILE A 296 -19.64 6.93 -5.49
N VAL A 297 -18.45 7.51 -5.32
CA VAL A 297 -17.96 7.99 -4.02
C VAL A 297 -17.84 9.50 -4.03
N LYS A 298 -18.44 10.15 -3.03
CA LYS A 298 -18.22 11.53 -2.63
C LYS A 298 -17.21 11.52 -1.47
N SER A 299 -16.19 12.32 -1.54
CA SER A 299 -15.12 12.38 -0.52
C SER A 299 -14.84 13.81 -0.11
N GLN A 300 -14.72 14.04 1.19
CA GLN A 300 -14.34 15.31 1.78
C GLN A 300 -13.25 15.06 2.81
N MET A 301 -12.26 15.95 2.91
CA MET A 301 -11.18 15.85 3.89
C MET A 301 -10.73 17.24 4.31
N ALA A 302 -10.42 17.36 5.59
CA ALA A 302 -9.68 18.49 6.16
C ALA A 302 -8.60 17.94 7.10
N GLY A 303 -7.42 18.56 7.10
CA GLY A 303 -6.32 18.10 7.92
C GLY A 303 -5.30 19.19 8.24
N ILE A 304 -4.67 19.03 9.38
CA ILE A 304 -3.52 19.82 9.82
C ILE A 304 -2.38 18.86 10.15
N ASP A 305 -1.18 19.17 9.70
CA ASP A 305 0.08 18.53 10.07
C ASP A 305 1.04 19.60 10.58
N ALA A 306 1.67 19.35 11.72
CA ALA A 306 2.64 20.25 12.31
C ALA A 306 3.81 19.47 12.91
N VAL A 307 5.03 19.93 12.65
CA VAL A 307 6.27 19.37 13.20
C VAL A 307 7.16 20.51 13.67
N TRP A 308 7.68 20.38 14.86
CA TRP A 308 8.68 21.27 15.45
C TRP A 308 9.93 20.48 15.86
N GLU A 309 11.11 21.05 15.64
CA GLU A 309 12.40 20.53 16.06
C GLU A 309 13.22 21.63 16.74
N ASN A 310 14.05 21.26 17.71
CA ASN A 310 14.84 22.24 18.44
C ASN A 310 16.12 22.72 17.68
N GLY A 311 16.24 22.45 16.37
CA GLY A 311 17.36 22.88 15.52
C GLY A 311 18.64 22.04 15.66
N LYS A 312 18.68 21.07 16.56
CA LYS A 312 19.79 20.12 16.65
C LYS A 312 19.72 19.07 15.55
N GLN A 313 20.84 18.46 15.19
CA GLN A 313 20.89 17.37 14.20
C GLN A 313 20.18 16.14 14.78
N GLU A 314 19.41 15.45 13.95
CA GLU A 314 18.71 14.21 14.30
C GLU A 314 19.67 13.15 14.89
N TYR A 315 19.28 12.50 15.98
CA TYR A 315 20.05 11.52 16.76
C TYR A 315 21.34 12.04 17.41
N THR A 316 21.49 13.34 17.60
CA THR A 316 22.53 13.92 18.44
C THR A 316 22.01 14.27 19.84
N ASP A 317 22.92 14.46 20.78
CA ASP A 317 22.63 14.79 22.17
C ASP A 317 21.67 15.99 22.31
N GLY A 318 20.60 15.79 23.05
CA GLY A 318 19.57 16.79 23.31
C GLY A 318 18.68 17.12 22.09
N PHE A 319 18.72 16.35 21.00
CA PHE A 319 17.75 16.49 19.89
C PHE A 319 16.34 16.25 20.39
N MET A 320 15.41 17.14 20.01
CA MET A 320 13.99 17.01 20.34
C MET A 320 13.14 17.31 19.11
N ARG A 321 12.15 16.45 18.87
CA ARG A 321 11.11 16.62 17.83
C ARG A 321 9.74 16.41 18.46
N VAL A 322 8.82 17.32 18.18
CA VAL A 322 7.40 17.22 18.50
C VAL A 322 6.63 17.43 17.22
N GLY A 323 5.75 16.52 16.89
CA GLY A 323 4.94 16.64 15.67
C GLY A 323 3.64 15.87 15.77
N GLY A 324 2.83 16.02 14.75
CA GLY A 324 1.60 15.25 14.64
C GLY A 324 0.63 15.84 13.63
N ASN A 325 -0.45 15.09 13.44
CA ASN A 325 -1.52 15.48 12.54
C ASN A 325 -2.89 15.23 13.16
N VAL A 326 -3.86 16.01 12.71
CA VAL A 326 -5.28 15.76 12.91
C VAL A 326 -5.94 15.78 11.55
N ARG A 327 -6.76 14.78 11.28
CA ARG A 327 -7.46 14.61 10.01
C ARG A 327 -8.92 14.27 10.23
N TRP A 328 -9.78 14.97 9.56
CA TRP A 328 -11.18 14.67 9.39
C TRP A 328 -11.43 14.19 7.97
N ASN A 329 -12.13 13.07 7.82
CA ASN A 329 -12.55 12.55 6.53
C ASN A 329 -14.04 12.23 6.58
N HIS A 330 -14.76 12.58 5.53
CA HIS A 330 -16.12 12.17 5.32
C HIS A 330 -16.23 11.55 3.91
N SER A 331 -16.83 10.38 3.81
CA SER A 331 -17.10 9.73 2.53
C SER A 331 -18.53 9.21 2.49
N SER A 332 -19.20 9.47 1.38
CA SER A 332 -20.51 8.90 1.04
C SER A 332 -20.35 8.09 -0.24
N SER A 333 -20.71 6.81 -0.20
CA SER A 333 -20.66 5.95 -1.38
C SER A 333 -22.04 5.40 -1.71
N ASN A 334 -22.40 5.45 -3.00
CA ASN A 334 -23.59 4.80 -3.54
C ASN A 334 -23.14 3.73 -4.53
N SER A 335 -23.38 2.48 -4.18
CA SER A 335 -22.97 1.32 -4.95
C SER A 335 -24.19 0.53 -5.40
N LEU A 336 -24.24 0.25 -6.71
CA LEU A 336 -25.14 -0.72 -7.31
C LEU A 336 -24.26 -1.81 -7.92
N SER A 337 -24.43 -3.05 -7.44
CA SER A 337 -23.75 -4.19 -8.03
C SER A 337 -24.73 -5.26 -8.46
N LYS A 338 -24.49 -5.86 -9.62
CA LYS A 338 -25.17 -7.06 -10.09
C LYS A 338 -24.13 -8.18 -10.12
N SER A 339 -24.49 -9.36 -9.64
CA SER A 339 -23.59 -10.51 -9.73
C SER A 339 -24.34 -11.78 -10.15
N ASN A 340 -23.67 -12.60 -10.90
CA ASN A 340 -24.04 -13.98 -11.14
C ASN A 340 -22.97 -14.90 -10.52
N SER A 341 -23.39 -15.97 -9.89
CA SER A 341 -22.51 -16.94 -9.31
C SER A 341 -23.02 -18.34 -9.54
N GLU A 342 -22.08 -19.24 -9.75
CA GLU A 342 -22.31 -20.67 -9.80
C GLU A 342 -21.54 -21.33 -8.64
N MET A 343 -22.20 -22.23 -7.95
CA MET A 343 -21.62 -23.06 -6.90
C MET A 343 -21.64 -24.53 -7.34
N PHE A 344 -20.48 -25.16 -7.27
CA PHE A 344 -20.26 -26.52 -7.74
C PHE A 344 -20.62 -27.50 -6.61
N LEU A 345 -21.72 -28.22 -6.75
CA LEU A 345 -22.23 -29.16 -5.75
C LEU A 345 -21.59 -30.55 -5.89
N ASP A 346 -21.57 -31.08 -7.10
CA ASP A 346 -20.95 -32.37 -7.46
C ASP A 346 -20.53 -32.40 -8.94
N ASN A 347 -20.22 -33.58 -9.49
CA ASN A 347 -19.75 -33.71 -10.89
C ASN A 347 -20.79 -33.33 -11.94
N VAL A 348 -22.06 -33.26 -11.59
CA VAL A 348 -23.16 -33.06 -12.53
C VAL A 348 -24.00 -31.83 -12.17
N HIS A 349 -24.14 -31.53 -10.86
CA HIS A 349 -25.05 -30.50 -10.39
C HIS A 349 -24.30 -29.27 -9.94
N SER A 350 -24.81 -28.12 -10.38
CA SER A 350 -24.46 -26.79 -9.90
C SER A 350 -25.72 -26.06 -9.43
N THR A 351 -25.55 -25.06 -8.61
CA THR A 351 -26.59 -24.10 -8.30
C THR A 351 -26.14 -22.72 -8.73
N PHE A 352 -27.05 -21.96 -9.29
CA PHE A 352 -26.81 -20.65 -9.85
C PHE A 352 -27.52 -19.59 -9.01
N SER A 353 -26.87 -18.48 -8.79
CA SER A 353 -27.48 -17.37 -8.07
C SER A 353 -27.22 -16.06 -8.78
N ASN A 354 -28.28 -15.33 -9.02
CA ASN A 354 -28.23 -13.96 -9.55
C ASN A 354 -28.62 -13.00 -8.43
N SER A 355 -27.86 -11.95 -8.25
CA SER A 355 -28.14 -10.96 -7.19
C SER A 355 -27.91 -9.53 -7.66
N MET A 356 -28.69 -8.63 -7.08
CA MET A 356 -28.51 -7.19 -7.20
C MET A 356 -28.43 -6.60 -5.80
N ASN A 357 -27.37 -5.87 -5.54
CA ASN A 357 -27.13 -5.20 -4.26
C ASN A 357 -26.98 -3.70 -4.49
N GLN A 358 -27.82 -2.93 -3.83
CA GLN A 358 -27.71 -1.49 -3.76
C GLN A 358 -27.32 -1.11 -2.33
N SER A 359 -26.31 -0.28 -2.17
CA SER A 359 -25.89 0.17 -0.86
C SER A 359 -25.46 1.63 -0.87
N GLU A 360 -25.85 2.34 0.17
CA GLU A 360 -25.40 3.68 0.48
C GLU A 360 -24.65 3.59 1.82
N ASN A 361 -23.39 4.08 1.83
CA ASN A 361 -22.57 4.05 3.03
C ASN A 361 -22.00 5.44 3.26
N ASN A 362 -22.32 6.02 4.42
CA ASN A 362 -21.80 7.29 4.89
C ASN A 362 -20.81 7.02 6.03
N ARG A 363 -19.60 7.51 5.91
CA ARG A 363 -18.56 7.31 6.92
C ARG A 363 -17.86 8.63 7.23
N MET A 364 -17.82 8.97 8.51
CA MET A 364 -17.02 10.06 9.04
C MET A 364 -15.91 9.48 9.93
N ASN A 365 -14.70 9.99 9.78
CA ASN A 365 -13.57 9.58 10.58
C ASN A 365 -12.75 10.80 11.00
N VAL A 366 -12.44 10.90 12.30
CA VAL A 366 -11.51 11.87 12.86
C VAL A 366 -10.35 11.10 13.47
N GLY A 367 -9.17 11.26 12.88
CA GLY A 367 -7.94 10.64 13.35
C GLY A 367 -6.90 11.66 13.78
N SER A 368 -6.16 11.36 14.84
CA SER A 368 -5.03 12.16 15.32
C SER A 368 -3.86 11.24 15.62
N ARG A 369 -2.68 11.65 15.22
CA ARG A 369 -1.41 11.02 15.60
C ARG A 369 -0.47 12.10 16.08
N LEU A 370 0.16 11.85 17.22
CA LEU A 370 1.18 12.71 17.77
C LEU A 370 2.49 11.93 17.86
N ARG A 371 3.60 12.64 17.79
CA ARG A 371 4.94 12.06 17.89
C ARG A 371 5.81 12.96 18.74
N PHE A 372 6.41 12.38 19.75
CA PHE A 372 7.43 12.99 20.56
C PHE A 372 8.69 12.13 20.48
N GLN A 373 9.83 12.73 20.14
CA GLN A 373 11.15 12.10 20.11
C GLN A 373 12.14 12.97 20.86
N TRP A 374 12.96 12.33 21.68
CA TRP A 374 13.98 13.00 22.48
C TRP A 374 15.23 12.13 22.59
N MET A 375 16.36 12.68 22.17
CA MET A 375 17.68 12.17 22.52
C MET A 375 18.08 12.80 23.84
N ILE A 376 17.89 12.08 24.96
CA ILE A 376 18.18 12.57 26.31
C ILE A 376 19.68 12.85 26.41
N ASP A 377 20.49 11.91 25.92
CA ASP A 377 21.92 12.02 25.72
C ASP A 377 22.33 11.28 24.44
N SER A 378 23.60 11.26 24.08
CA SER A 378 24.12 10.60 22.87
C SER A 378 23.90 9.07 22.83
N LEU A 379 23.50 8.46 23.93
CA LEU A 379 23.30 7.01 24.09
C LEU A 379 21.85 6.64 24.39
N THR A 380 20.99 7.61 24.80
CA THR A 380 19.62 7.35 25.27
C THR A 380 18.61 8.06 24.41
N HIS A 381 17.72 7.29 23.79
CA HIS A 381 16.61 7.77 22.99
C HIS A 381 15.28 7.41 23.64
N PHE A 382 14.38 8.37 23.68
CA PHE A 382 13.01 8.20 24.10
C PHE A 382 12.03 8.62 22.99
N SER A 383 10.98 7.84 22.80
CA SER A 383 9.87 8.20 21.93
C SER A 383 8.53 7.89 22.57
N PHE A 384 7.53 8.74 22.27
CA PHE A 384 6.15 8.58 22.71
C PHE A 384 5.21 8.96 21.56
N ASN A 385 4.33 8.04 21.15
CA ASN A 385 3.51 8.18 19.94
C ASN A 385 2.05 7.83 20.28
N PRO A 386 1.23 8.76 20.79
CA PRO A 386 -0.18 8.55 20.97
C PRO A 386 -0.96 8.73 19.66
N SER A 387 -2.02 7.96 19.49
CA SER A 387 -2.97 8.10 18.40
C SER A 387 -4.41 7.93 18.87
N PHE A 388 -5.32 8.70 18.28
CA PHE A 388 -6.74 8.67 18.57
C PHE A 388 -7.53 8.59 17.26
N ASN A 389 -8.58 7.80 17.27
CA ASN A 389 -9.44 7.66 16.10
C ASN A 389 -10.90 7.51 16.53
N ILE A 390 -11.77 8.33 15.95
CA ILE A 390 -13.22 8.28 16.12
C ILE A 390 -13.82 8.09 14.73
N SER A 391 -14.62 7.05 14.56
CA SER A 391 -15.29 6.74 13.30
C SER A 391 -16.78 6.55 13.54
N LYS A 392 -17.59 7.27 12.78
CA LYS A 392 -19.04 7.07 12.70
C LYS A 392 -19.39 6.60 11.30
N SER A 393 -20.20 5.54 11.21
CA SER A 393 -20.69 5.01 9.94
C SER A 393 -22.20 4.82 10.01
N ASP A 394 -22.86 5.13 8.90
CA ASP A 394 -24.25 4.86 8.63
C ASP A 394 -24.33 4.15 7.29
N SER A 395 -25.05 3.04 7.21
CA SER A 395 -25.20 2.32 5.97
C SER A 395 -26.64 1.87 5.77
N HIS A 396 -27.09 1.97 4.54
CA HIS A 396 -28.36 1.45 4.08
C HIS A 396 -28.14 0.57 2.86
N GLY A 397 -28.75 -0.62 2.83
CA GLY A 397 -28.59 -1.57 1.74
C GLY A 397 -29.86 -2.30 1.43
N ALA A 398 -30.07 -2.59 0.14
CA ALA A 398 -31.10 -3.48 -0.37
C ALA A 398 -30.43 -4.55 -1.24
N ASN A 399 -30.72 -5.81 -0.96
CA ASN A 399 -30.23 -6.94 -1.73
C ASN A 399 -31.44 -7.74 -2.23
N ARG A 400 -31.46 -8.03 -3.52
CA ARG A 400 -32.37 -8.98 -4.14
C ARG A 400 -31.54 -10.11 -4.74
N SER A 401 -31.85 -11.35 -4.40
CA SER A 401 -31.16 -12.52 -4.94
C SER A 401 -32.13 -13.64 -5.28
N VAL A 402 -31.78 -14.41 -6.30
CA VAL A 402 -32.56 -15.58 -6.73
C VAL A 402 -31.59 -16.71 -6.98
N THR A 403 -31.92 -17.90 -6.46
CA THR A 403 -31.13 -19.11 -6.62
C THR A 403 -31.88 -20.11 -7.50
N PHE A 404 -31.18 -20.68 -8.48
CA PHE A 404 -31.70 -21.62 -9.46
C PHE A 404 -30.95 -22.97 -9.37
N ASN A 405 -31.64 -24.07 -9.66
CA ASN A 405 -31.07 -25.41 -9.77
C ASN A 405 -30.52 -25.76 -11.17
N SER A 406 -30.74 -24.88 -12.14
CA SER A 406 -30.26 -25.01 -13.52
C SER A 406 -29.74 -23.64 -13.98
N ASP A 407 -28.97 -23.60 -15.06
CA ASP A 407 -28.46 -22.35 -15.62
C ASP A 407 -29.64 -21.44 -16.03
N PRO A 408 -29.88 -20.30 -15.36
CA PRO A 408 -31.01 -19.46 -15.66
C PRO A 408 -30.88 -18.75 -17.02
N TYR A 409 -29.67 -18.62 -17.58
CA TYR A 409 -29.44 -17.97 -18.87
C TYR A 409 -29.87 -18.82 -20.08
N GLU A 410 -30.18 -20.11 -19.85
CA GLU A 410 -30.83 -20.97 -20.86
C GLU A 410 -32.32 -20.60 -21.05
N PHE A 411 -32.92 -19.93 -20.04
CA PHE A 411 -34.36 -19.63 -20.02
C PHE A 411 -34.64 -18.12 -20.04
N PHE A 412 -33.73 -17.31 -19.47
CA PHE A 412 -33.92 -15.88 -19.28
C PHE A 412 -32.74 -15.09 -19.81
N GLN A 413 -32.96 -13.93 -20.41
CA GLN A 413 -31.89 -13.00 -20.73
C GLN A 413 -31.42 -12.23 -19.47
N ASN A 414 -32.39 -11.81 -18.64
CA ASN A 414 -32.18 -11.11 -17.37
C ASN A 414 -32.84 -11.88 -16.22
N PRO A 415 -32.23 -12.92 -15.66
CA PRO A 415 -32.86 -13.79 -14.69
C PRO A 415 -33.52 -13.09 -13.49
N LEU A 416 -32.91 -12.01 -12.95
CA LEU A 416 -33.47 -11.25 -11.82
C LEU A 416 -34.72 -10.45 -12.14
N GLU A 417 -34.94 -10.07 -13.40
CA GLU A 417 -36.05 -9.23 -13.82
C GLU A 417 -37.17 -10.07 -14.41
N GLU A 418 -36.84 -11.21 -15.02
CA GLU A 418 -37.75 -12.02 -15.82
C GLU A 418 -38.35 -13.22 -15.07
N TYR A 419 -37.68 -13.76 -14.05
CA TYR A 419 -38.11 -15.02 -13.38
C TYR A 419 -39.51 -14.92 -12.77
N ASP A 420 -39.90 -13.76 -12.29
CA ASP A 420 -41.19 -13.52 -11.58
C ASP A 420 -42.27 -12.91 -12.46
N LEU A 421 -42.08 -12.82 -13.77
CA LEU A 421 -43.11 -12.33 -14.72
C LEU A 421 -44.22 -13.38 -14.87
N ALA A 422 -45.44 -12.91 -15.01
CA ALA A 422 -46.64 -13.77 -15.11
C ALA A 422 -46.55 -14.84 -16.23
N GLY A 423 -45.84 -14.55 -17.33
CA GLY A 423 -45.59 -15.51 -18.42
C GLY A 423 -44.59 -16.61 -18.11
N ASN A 424 -43.81 -16.44 -17.05
CA ASN A 424 -42.66 -17.32 -16.73
C ASN A 424 -42.88 -18.19 -15.47
N VAL A 425 -44.10 -18.17 -14.91
CA VAL A 425 -44.40 -18.88 -13.63
C VAL A 425 -44.07 -20.37 -13.70
N ALA A 426 -44.38 -21.07 -14.79
CA ALA A 426 -44.07 -22.49 -14.94
C ALA A 426 -42.55 -22.78 -14.95
N ILE A 427 -41.76 -21.92 -15.64
CA ILE A 427 -40.31 -22.04 -15.67
C ILE A 427 -39.77 -21.71 -14.28
N ARG A 428 -40.22 -20.61 -13.66
CA ARG A 428 -39.83 -20.22 -12.30
C ARG A 428 -40.01 -21.37 -11.31
N ASP A 429 -41.23 -21.95 -11.27
CA ASP A 429 -41.56 -23.02 -10.31
C ASP A 429 -40.74 -24.31 -10.55
N SER A 430 -40.22 -24.52 -11.77
CA SER A 430 -39.40 -25.68 -12.10
C SER A 430 -37.92 -25.50 -11.75
N ILE A 431 -37.35 -24.32 -11.99
CA ILE A 431 -35.89 -24.12 -11.84
C ILE A 431 -35.50 -23.24 -10.65
N THR A 432 -36.44 -22.47 -10.06
CA THR A 432 -36.10 -21.57 -8.96
C THR A 432 -36.19 -22.28 -7.62
N VAL A 433 -35.11 -22.26 -6.85
CA VAL A 433 -35.03 -22.81 -5.50
C VAL A 433 -35.58 -21.82 -4.49
N ASN A 434 -35.00 -20.63 -4.44
CA ASN A 434 -35.47 -19.55 -3.56
C ASN A 434 -35.24 -18.16 -4.19
N GLY A 435 -36.03 -17.19 -3.72
CA GLY A 435 -35.84 -15.78 -3.92
C GLY A 435 -35.71 -15.07 -2.57
N SER A 436 -34.82 -14.11 -2.43
CA SER A 436 -34.64 -13.35 -1.21
C SER A 436 -34.59 -11.84 -1.49
N ASN A 437 -35.39 -11.08 -0.73
CA ASN A 437 -35.33 -9.62 -0.69
C ASN A 437 -34.92 -9.20 0.72
N ARG A 438 -33.74 -8.55 0.84
CA ARG A 438 -33.19 -8.13 2.12
C ARG A 438 -32.93 -6.63 2.13
N THR A 439 -33.39 -5.97 3.19
CA THR A 439 -33.08 -4.58 3.47
C THR A 439 -32.33 -4.47 4.78
N ASN A 440 -31.23 -3.74 4.80
CA ASN A 440 -30.40 -3.55 5.98
C ASN A 440 -30.19 -2.06 6.21
N LYS A 441 -30.22 -1.66 7.48
CA LYS A 441 -29.76 -0.36 7.95
C LYS A 441 -28.82 -0.60 9.12
N SER A 442 -27.65 0.02 9.14
CA SER A 442 -26.73 -0.11 10.27
C SER A 442 -26.05 1.22 10.60
N ASP A 443 -25.89 1.44 11.91
CA ASP A 443 -25.17 2.58 12.48
C ASP A 443 -24.03 2.04 13.32
N GLY A 444 -22.83 2.62 13.16
CA GLY A 444 -21.63 2.24 13.89
C GLY A 444 -20.91 3.45 14.46
N ASN A 445 -20.49 3.37 15.71
CA ASN A 445 -19.67 4.38 16.39
C ASN A 445 -18.46 3.68 17.01
N ASN A 446 -17.28 3.97 16.48
CA ASN A 446 -16.03 3.34 16.92
C ASN A 446 -15.07 4.40 17.46
N ARG A 447 -14.48 4.15 18.62
CA ARG A 447 -13.50 5.02 19.28
C ARG A 447 -12.28 4.20 19.65
N ASN A 448 -11.12 4.61 19.18
CA ASN A 448 -9.86 3.93 19.44
C ASN A 448 -8.84 4.93 19.97
N ALA A 449 -8.10 4.54 21.00
CA ALA A 449 -6.93 5.25 21.52
C ALA A 449 -5.77 4.25 21.58
N GLU A 450 -4.60 4.65 21.11
CA GLU A 450 -3.39 3.85 21.17
C GLU A 450 -2.22 4.69 21.63
N PHE A 451 -1.41 4.14 22.53
CA PHE A 451 -0.20 4.74 23.09
C PHE A 451 0.96 3.81 22.83
N ARG A 452 2.02 4.32 22.26
CA ARG A 452 3.28 3.59 22.07
C ARG A 452 4.43 4.39 22.63
N THR A 453 5.30 3.73 23.41
CA THR A 453 6.49 4.34 23.97
C THR A 453 7.69 3.43 23.78
N GLN A 454 8.84 4.01 23.58
CA GLN A 454 10.11 3.29 23.48
C GLN A 454 11.21 4.05 24.17
N LEU A 455 11.96 3.34 25.00
CA LEU A 455 13.19 3.82 25.61
C LEU A 455 14.32 2.90 25.16
N ASN A 456 15.32 3.46 24.49
CA ASN A 456 16.50 2.73 24.06
C ASN A 456 17.75 3.31 24.70
N ARG A 457 18.67 2.45 25.19
CA ARG A 457 19.98 2.84 25.73
C ARG A 457 21.09 1.96 25.18
N ARG A 458 22.10 2.59 24.59
CA ARG A 458 23.36 1.92 24.24
C ARG A 458 24.25 1.71 25.48
N LEU A 459 24.87 0.54 25.60
CA LEU A 459 25.61 0.13 26.77
C LEU A 459 27.11 -0.09 26.42
N GLY A 460 27.84 0.99 26.27
CA GLY A 460 29.31 0.97 26.10
C GLY A 460 29.80 0.44 24.75
N LYS A 461 29.80 -0.88 24.53
CA LYS A 461 30.29 -1.49 23.27
C LYS A 461 29.29 -1.25 22.11
N PRO A 462 29.78 -0.94 20.89
CA PRO A 462 28.93 -0.90 19.68
C PRO A 462 28.16 -2.23 19.52
N GLY A 463 26.83 -2.15 19.29
CA GLY A 463 25.97 -3.32 19.17
C GLY A 463 25.40 -3.84 20.49
N ARG A 464 25.89 -3.37 21.66
CA ARG A 464 25.29 -3.71 22.97
C ARG A 464 24.23 -2.65 23.31
N ASN A 465 22.99 -3.08 23.45
CA ASN A 465 21.90 -2.16 23.85
C ASN A 465 20.78 -2.87 24.62
N ILE A 466 20.02 -2.07 25.32
CA ILE A 466 18.77 -2.46 25.96
C ILE A 466 17.65 -1.56 25.44
N THR A 467 16.52 -2.14 25.08
CA THR A 467 15.33 -1.42 24.62
C THR A 467 14.12 -1.87 25.43
N LEU A 468 13.40 -0.91 25.96
CA LEU A 468 12.09 -1.12 26.59
C LEU A 468 11.02 -0.50 25.70
N ASP A 469 10.11 -1.32 25.17
CA ASP A 469 8.95 -0.91 24.43
C ASP A 469 7.69 -1.08 25.29
N GLY A 470 6.82 -0.09 25.33
CA GLY A 470 5.53 -0.12 25.97
C GLY A 470 4.41 0.22 24.98
N GLY A 471 3.29 -0.43 25.08
CA GLY A 471 2.11 -0.12 24.29
C GLY A 471 0.84 -0.34 25.09
N ALA A 472 -0.15 0.51 24.89
CA ALA A 472 -1.50 0.34 25.40
C ALA A 472 -2.50 0.76 24.34
N SER A 473 -3.60 0.04 24.20
CA SER A 473 -4.72 0.42 23.36
C SER A 473 -6.06 0.28 24.09
N TYR A 474 -7.01 1.10 23.71
CA TYR A 474 -8.38 1.06 24.12
C TYR A 474 -9.28 1.20 22.90
N SER A 475 -10.28 0.35 22.77
CA SER A 475 -11.29 0.40 21.72
C SER A 475 -12.68 0.26 22.30
N LYS A 476 -13.62 1.08 21.81
CA LYS A 476 -15.03 0.96 22.09
C LYS A 476 -15.80 1.03 20.78
N SER A 477 -16.65 0.06 20.54
CA SER A 477 -17.50 -0.04 19.35
C SER A 477 -18.95 -0.18 19.80
N GLU A 478 -19.83 0.58 19.20
CA GLU A 478 -21.28 0.51 19.39
C GLU A 478 -21.89 0.38 18.00
N ASN A 479 -22.37 -0.81 17.67
CA ASN A 479 -22.97 -1.08 16.36
C ASN A 479 -24.41 -1.49 16.57
N THR A 480 -25.29 -0.89 15.80
CA THR A 480 -26.70 -1.27 15.70
C THR A 480 -27.03 -1.64 14.27
N SER A 481 -27.85 -2.64 14.07
CA SER A 481 -28.31 -2.95 12.73
C SER A 481 -29.78 -3.40 12.75
N PHE A 482 -30.48 -2.98 11.72
CA PHE A 482 -31.83 -3.38 11.44
C PHE A 482 -31.83 -4.16 10.12
N SER A 483 -32.38 -5.38 10.12
CA SER A 483 -32.43 -6.24 8.95
C SER A 483 -33.82 -6.81 8.76
N ARG A 484 -34.38 -6.57 7.58
CA ARG A 484 -35.58 -7.23 7.10
C ARG A 484 -35.22 -8.17 5.97
N ASN A 485 -35.66 -9.42 6.08
CA ASN A 485 -35.43 -10.42 5.04
C ASN A 485 -36.74 -11.16 4.74
N GLU A 486 -37.03 -11.29 3.46
CA GLU A 486 -38.17 -12.01 2.91
C GLU A 486 -37.66 -13.08 1.97
N ILE A 487 -37.92 -14.34 2.27
CA ILE A 487 -37.43 -15.48 1.51
C ILE A 487 -38.61 -16.29 1.01
N SER A 488 -38.72 -16.47 -0.31
CA SER A 488 -39.68 -17.35 -0.97
C SER A 488 -38.99 -18.64 -1.38
N TYR A 489 -39.44 -19.77 -0.88
CA TYR A 489 -38.99 -21.12 -1.22
C TYR A 489 -39.93 -21.73 -2.23
N PHE A 490 -39.60 -21.68 -3.53
CA PHE A 490 -40.48 -22.08 -4.63
C PHE A 490 -40.74 -23.58 -4.63
N GLN A 491 -39.74 -24.41 -4.31
CA GLN A 491 -39.87 -25.88 -4.24
C GLN A 491 -40.75 -26.36 -3.10
N GLN A 492 -40.92 -25.56 -2.03
CA GLN A 492 -41.72 -25.89 -0.85
C GLN A 492 -43.02 -25.06 -0.77
N ASN A 493 -43.26 -24.14 -1.69
CA ASN A 493 -44.36 -23.17 -1.67
C ASN A 493 -44.52 -22.49 -0.30
N ARG A 494 -43.38 -22.02 0.26
CA ARG A 494 -43.30 -21.39 1.58
C ARG A 494 -42.61 -20.06 1.50
N ASN A 495 -43.10 -19.09 2.28
CA ASN A 495 -42.48 -17.82 2.47
C ASN A 495 -42.07 -17.63 3.93
N ASP A 496 -40.84 -17.23 4.17
CA ASP A 496 -40.33 -16.86 5.49
C ASP A 496 -40.06 -15.35 5.51
N PHE A 497 -40.44 -14.75 6.62
CA PHE A 497 -40.25 -13.32 6.83
C PHE A 497 -39.54 -13.12 8.17
N THR A 498 -38.45 -12.35 8.18
CA THR A 498 -37.73 -11.99 9.39
C THR A 498 -37.46 -10.50 9.44
N ASN A 499 -37.73 -9.88 10.59
CA ASN A 499 -37.43 -8.49 10.87
C ASN A 499 -36.70 -8.41 12.21
N GLN A 500 -35.40 -8.06 12.13
CA GLN A 500 -34.46 -8.21 13.24
C GLN A 500 -33.79 -6.88 13.55
N TYR A 501 -33.66 -6.57 14.82
CA TYR A 501 -32.81 -5.51 15.34
C TYR A 501 -31.67 -6.12 16.14
N ASN A 502 -30.44 -5.71 15.83
CA ASN A 502 -29.24 -6.17 16.52
C ASN A 502 -28.55 -4.98 17.19
N LEU A 503 -28.20 -5.18 18.47
CA LEU A 503 -27.37 -4.27 19.24
C LEU A 503 -26.08 -5.00 19.59
N SER A 504 -24.94 -4.46 19.16
CA SER A 504 -23.63 -5.12 19.33
C SER A 504 -22.59 -4.13 19.89
N PRO A 505 -22.65 -3.80 21.18
CA PRO A 505 -21.57 -3.09 21.85
C PRO A 505 -20.36 -4.00 22.05
N SER A 506 -19.18 -3.42 22.03
CA SER A 506 -17.93 -4.13 22.28
C SER A 506 -16.90 -3.17 22.85
N THR A 507 -16.19 -3.61 23.90
CA THR A 507 -15.09 -2.86 24.51
C THR A 507 -13.85 -3.74 24.52
N GLY A 508 -12.71 -3.16 24.21
CA GLY A 508 -11.44 -3.87 24.26
C GLY A 508 -10.32 -2.99 24.75
N TYR A 509 -9.40 -3.57 25.48
CA TYR A 509 -8.13 -2.93 25.82
C TYR A 509 -7.01 -3.94 25.85
N ASP A 510 -5.85 -3.51 25.41
CA ASP A 510 -4.62 -4.27 25.56
C ASP A 510 -3.48 -3.42 26.07
N TRP A 511 -2.55 -4.04 26.75
CA TRP A 511 -1.27 -3.46 27.05
C TRP A 511 -0.16 -4.50 26.86
N ARG A 512 0.98 -4.00 26.40
CA ARG A 512 2.17 -4.84 26.15
C ARG A 512 3.42 -4.16 26.62
N THR A 513 4.34 -4.96 27.11
CA THR A 513 5.69 -4.52 27.44
C THR A 513 6.70 -5.48 26.84
N ARG A 514 7.69 -4.97 26.13
CA ARG A 514 8.76 -5.77 25.53
C ARG A 514 10.11 -5.24 26.00
N LEU A 515 10.92 -6.16 26.53
CA LEU A 515 12.32 -5.94 26.85
C LEU A 515 13.18 -6.65 25.79
N SER A 516 14.09 -5.89 25.17
CA SER A 516 15.04 -6.39 24.19
C SER A 516 16.47 -6.13 24.66
N TYR A 517 17.33 -7.14 24.61
CA TYR A 517 18.75 -7.03 24.88
C TYR A 517 19.57 -7.59 23.73
N SER A 518 20.58 -6.86 23.31
CA SER A 518 21.50 -7.30 22.26
C SER A 518 22.94 -7.26 22.75
N GLU A 519 23.68 -8.33 22.47
CA GLU A 519 25.09 -8.52 22.84
C GLU A 519 25.94 -8.86 21.60
N PRO A 520 26.98 -8.09 21.29
CA PRO A 520 27.98 -8.47 20.31
C PRO A 520 28.84 -9.63 20.88
N ILE A 521 28.94 -10.75 20.15
CA ILE A 521 29.69 -11.92 20.56
C ILE A 521 31.13 -11.85 20.03
N ILE A 522 31.28 -11.98 18.71
CA ILE A 522 32.57 -11.97 18.00
C ILE A 522 32.44 -11.26 16.68
N GLY A 523 33.25 -10.23 16.45
CA GLY A 523 33.27 -9.51 15.16
C GLY A 523 31.91 -8.96 14.77
N ALA A 524 31.33 -9.47 13.67
CA ALA A 524 30.05 -9.06 13.14
C ALA A 524 28.85 -9.87 13.67
N LEU A 525 29.07 -10.79 14.60
CA LEU A 525 28.06 -11.69 15.15
C LEU A 525 27.43 -11.09 16.41
N ASN A 526 26.10 -10.92 16.41
CA ASN A 526 25.33 -10.46 17.55
C ASN A 526 24.24 -11.51 17.92
N ILE A 527 23.98 -11.63 19.21
CA ILE A 527 22.82 -12.34 19.72
C ILE A 527 21.83 -11.33 20.29
N GLN A 528 20.55 -11.53 20.03
CA GLN A 528 19.50 -10.68 20.58
C GLN A 528 18.43 -11.52 21.25
N PHE A 529 18.07 -11.14 22.46
CA PHE A 529 16.97 -11.71 23.24
C PHE A 529 15.86 -10.67 23.35
N ASN A 530 14.64 -11.08 23.06
CA ASN A 530 13.47 -10.25 23.26
C ASN A 530 12.46 -11.05 24.09
N TYR A 531 11.91 -10.42 25.10
CA TYR A 531 10.78 -10.97 25.83
C TYR A 531 9.66 -9.94 25.85
N GLN A 532 8.47 -10.37 25.45
CA GLN A 532 7.26 -9.56 25.44
C GLN A 532 6.19 -10.23 26.29
N TYR A 533 5.53 -9.47 27.12
CA TYR A 533 4.26 -9.81 27.73
C TYR A 533 3.17 -8.90 27.20
N GLN A 534 2.03 -9.50 26.86
CA GLN A 534 0.83 -8.77 26.42
C GLN A 534 -0.38 -9.34 27.12
N TYR A 535 -1.15 -8.46 27.71
CA TYR A 535 -2.50 -8.75 28.20
C TYR A 535 -3.51 -8.09 27.29
N ARG A 536 -4.53 -8.86 26.89
CA ARG A 536 -5.65 -8.37 26.08
C ARG A 536 -6.97 -8.73 26.75
N TYR A 537 -7.85 -7.78 26.82
CA TYR A 537 -9.25 -7.92 27.21
C TYR A 537 -10.13 -7.47 26.04
N SER A 538 -11.18 -8.23 25.76
CA SER A 538 -12.28 -7.78 24.91
C SER A 538 -13.59 -8.39 25.37
N ASP A 539 -14.62 -7.59 25.42
CA ASP A 539 -16.00 -8.06 25.54
C ASP A 539 -16.76 -7.79 24.23
N GLY A 540 -17.82 -8.55 24.02
CA GLY A 540 -18.75 -8.37 22.92
C GLY A 540 -20.11 -8.91 23.30
N ASP A 541 -21.09 -8.04 23.30
CA ASP A 541 -22.50 -8.41 23.44
C ASP A 541 -23.16 -8.32 22.06
N ARG A 542 -23.90 -9.34 21.67
CA ARG A 542 -24.83 -9.29 20.53
C ARG A 542 -26.21 -9.61 21.05
N SER A 543 -27.03 -8.59 21.23
CA SER A 543 -28.45 -8.73 21.55
C SER A 543 -29.27 -8.63 20.26
N MET A 544 -29.96 -9.71 19.92
CA MET A 544 -30.85 -9.78 18.77
C MET A 544 -32.31 -9.72 19.24
N TYR A 545 -33.12 -8.96 18.54
CA TYR A 545 -34.54 -8.77 18.80
C TYR A 545 -35.35 -9.09 17.55
N SER A 546 -36.33 -10.00 17.67
CA SER A 546 -37.28 -10.37 16.60
C SER A 546 -38.47 -9.40 16.60
N ILE A 547 -38.32 -8.32 15.86
CA ILE A 547 -39.24 -7.17 15.90
C ILE A 547 -40.68 -7.54 15.48
N ASP A 548 -40.85 -8.47 14.55
CA ASP A 548 -42.19 -8.94 14.13
C ASP A 548 -43.01 -9.54 15.27
N SER A 549 -42.34 -10.11 16.26
CA SER A 549 -43.01 -10.66 17.43
C SER A 549 -43.73 -9.60 18.28
N LEU A 550 -43.45 -8.32 18.11
CA LEU A 550 -44.15 -7.21 18.74
C LEU A 550 -45.61 -7.12 18.28
N LEU A 551 -45.88 -7.46 17.01
CA LEU A 551 -47.25 -7.44 16.47
C LEU A 551 -48.16 -8.46 17.15
N THR A 552 -47.58 -9.60 17.52
CA THR A 552 -48.31 -10.70 18.19
C THR A 552 -48.35 -10.54 19.73
N LYS A 553 -47.27 -10.04 20.33
CA LYS A 553 -47.15 -9.85 21.78
C LYS A 553 -47.89 -8.60 22.30
N PHE A 554 -47.97 -7.57 21.46
CA PHE A 554 -48.63 -6.31 21.79
C PHE A 554 -49.61 -5.90 20.68
N PRO A 555 -50.70 -6.64 20.48
CA PRO A 555 -51.67 -6.40 19.39
C PRO A 555 -52.28 -4.98 19.48
N GLY A 556 -52.20 -4.27 18.38
CA GLY A 556 -52.75 -2.89 18.27
C GLY A 556 -51.82 -1.77 18.73
N ASN A 557 -50.68 -2.08 19.40
CA ASN A 557 -49.71 -1.06 19.81
C ASN A 557 -48.75 -0.66 18.69
N TYR A 558 -48.52 -1.56 17.72
CA TYR A 558 -47.58 -1.36 16.61
C TYR A 558 -48.19 -1.78 15.30
N THR A 559 -47.88 -1.09 14.21
CA THR A 559 -48.26 -1.49 12.85
C THR A 559 -47.06 -2.11 12.13
N ALA A 560 -47.33 -2.99 11.18
CA ALA A 560 -46.27 -3.59 10.35
C ALA A 560 -45.47 -2.51 9.60
N GLU A 561 -46.11 -1.43 9.19
CA GLU A 561 -45.46 -0.29 8.53
C GLU A 561 -44.49 0.45 9.44
N GLN A 562 -44.90 0.72 10.70
CA GLN A 562 -44.00 1.35 11.69
C GLN A 562 -42.76 0.50 11.91
N LEU A 563 -42.92 -0.79 12.10
CA LEU A 563 -41.79 -1.73 12.30
C LEU A 563 -40.94 -1.85 11.03
N TYR A 564 -41.54 -1.78 9.87
CA TYR A 564 -40.87 -1.78 8.58
C TYR A 564 -39.94 -0.56 8.39
N LEU A 565 -40.38 0.61 8.80
CA LEU A 565 -39.61 1.86 8.72
C LEU A 565 -38.52 1.96 9.81
N GLY A 566 -38.35 0.94 10.66
CA GLY A 566 -37.32 0.90 11.69
C GLY A 566 -37.70 1.66 12.96
N TYR A 567 -39.00 1.80 13.21
CA TYR A 567 -39.48 2.27 14.51
C TYR A 567 -39.07 1.27 15.59
N LEU A 568 -38.37 1.76 16.61
CA LEU A 568 -37.96 0.96 17.74
C LEU A 568 -38.80 1.39 18.96
N PRO A 569 -39.57 0.45 19.57
CA PRO A 569 -40.26 0.71 20.83
C PRO A 569 -39.26 0.95 21.96
N GLY A 570 -39.73 1.36 23.12
CA GLY A 570 -38.89 1.51 24.33
C GLY A 570 -38.18 0.18 24.70
N LEU A 571 -37.05 0.28 25.39
CA LEU A 571 -36.22 -0.85 25.77
C LEU A 571 -37.01 -1.96 26.49
N ASP A 572 -37.95 -1.57 27.37
CA ASP A 572 -38.79 -2.54 28.12
C ASP A 572 -39.62 -3.42 27.20
N SER A 573 -40.13 -2.86 26.08
CA SER A 573 -40.87 -3.65 25.08
C SER A 573 -39.95 -4.52 24.23
N LEU A 574 -38.75 -4.07 23.94
CA LEU A 574 -37.76 -4.86 23.20
C LEU A 574 -37.33 -6.12 23.93
N ASP A 575 -37.16 -6.08 25.24
CA ASP A 575 -36.76 -7.26 26.04
C ASP A 575 -37.75 -8.42 25.91
N TYR A 576 -39.04 -8.18 25.72
CA TYR A 576 -40.03 -9.23 25.47
C TYR A 576 -39.85 -9.98 24.15
N VAL A 577 -39.16 -9.38 23.18
CA VAL A 577 -38.91 -9.97 21.83
C VAL A 577 -37.45 -10.27 21.59
N ARG A 578 -36.65 -10.32 22.65
CA ARG A 578 -35.24 -10.70 22.56
C ARG A 578 -35.12 -12.14 22.10
N ASN A 579 -34.40 -12.36 21.04
CA ASN A 579 -34.12 -13.72 20.53
C ASN A 579 -32.91 -14.29 21.26
N LEU A 580 -33.15 -15.14 22.25
CA LEU A 580 -32.08 -15.72 23.07
C LEU A 580 -31.18 -16.66 22.29
N GLU A 581 -31.73 -17.39 21.28
CA GLU A 581 -30.96 -18.31 20.46
C GLU A 581 -29.87 -17.60 19.61
N ASN A 582 -30.13 -16.37 19.20
CA ASN A 582 -29.21 -15.60 18.37
C ASN A 582 -28.56 -14.45 19.11
N SER A 583 -28.89 -14.26 20.39
CA SER A 583 -28.18 -13.35 21.31
C SER A 583 -27.01 -14.07 21.97
N GLN A 584 -25.87 -13.40 22.10
CA GLN A 584 -24.70 -13.98 22.73
C GLN A 584 -23.87 -12.91 23.44
N TYR A 585 -23.18 -13.31 24.49
CA TYR A 585 -22.19 -12.52 25.19
C TYR A 585 -20.88 -13.30 25.25
N ALA A 586 -19.77 -12.61 25.02
CA ALA A 586 -18.46 -13.24 25.12
C ALA A 586 -17.44 -12.26 25.70
N THR A 587 -16.74 -12.67 26.75
CA THR A 587 -15.60 -11.96 27.32
C THR A 587 -14.32 -12.75 27.07
N TYR A 588 -13.30 -12.09 26.55
CA TYR A 588 -11.99 -12.70 26.33
C TYR A 588 -10.94 -12.02 27.20
N ARG A 589 -10.09 -12.81 27.85
CA ARG A 589 -8.90 -12.37 28.58
C ARG A 589 -7.73 -13.21 28.12
N GLU A 590 -6.77 -12.59 27.47
CA GLU A 590 -5.62 -13.28 26.91
C GLU A 590 -4.33 -12.81 27.59
N ASN A 591 -3.55 -13.77 28.07
CA ASN A 591 -2.17 -13.57 28.52
C ASN A 591 -1.25 -14.19 27.48
N ASN A 592 -0.47 -13.35 26.80
CA ASN A 592 0.40 -13.75 25.71
C ASN A 592 1.86 -13.42 26.08
N HIS A 593 2.70 -14.43 26.09
CA HIS A 593 4.14 -14.29 26.29
C HIS A 593 4.85 -14.60 24.98
N GLU A 594 5.84 -13.82 24.62
CA GLU A 594 6.66 -14.06 23.43
C GLU A 594 8.15 -13.92 23.79
N ALA A 595 8.89 -15.01 23.64
CA ALA A 595 10.34 -15.01 23.79
C ALA A 595 10.98 -15.26 22.43
N ASN A 596 11.84 -14.33 21.98
CA ASN A 596 12.55 -14.44 20.71
C ASN A 596 14.04 -14.49 20.95
N VAL A 597 14.71 -15.38 20.24
CA VAL A 597 16.18 -15.45 20.17
C VAL A 597 16.61 -15.27 18.72
N TRP A 598 17.49 -14.32 18.48
CA TRP A 598 18.05 -14.02 17.17
C TRP A 598 19.56 -14.12 17.18
N LEU A 599 20.09 -14.80 16.19
CA LEU A 599 21.51 -14.78 15.84
C LEU A 599 21.65 -13.94 14.56
N ARG A 600 22.43 -12.86 14.63
CA ARG A 600 22.60 -11.89 13.55
C ARG A 600 24.06 -11.81 13.15
N TYR A 601 24.36 -12.14 11.90
CA TYR A 601 25.68 -12.01 11.30
C TYR A 601 25.65 -11.00 10.17
N ASN A 602 26.26 -9.82 10.39
CA ASN A 602 26.21 -8.69 9.47
C ASN A 602 27.65 -8.29 9.08
N VAL A 603 27.98 -8.46 7.78
CA VAL A 603 29.30 -8.05 7.23
C VAL A 603 29.06 -7.06 6.09
N GLY A 604 29.43 -5.80 6.31
CA GLY A 604 29.07 -4.72 5.40
C GLY A 604 27.55 -4.58 5.28
N GLU A 605 27.01 -4.79 4.08
CA GLU A 605 25.59 -4.78 3.81
C GLU A 605 24.99 -6.19 3.61
N ASN A 606 25.83 -7.23 3.71
CA ASN A 606 25.40 -8.63 3.70
C ASN A 606 24.99 -9.07 5.09
N ARG A 607 23.94 -9.84 5.20
CA ARG A 607 23.46 -10.33 6.49
C ARG A 607 22.81 -11.69 6.42
N VAL A 608 22.93 -12.40 7.53
CA VAL A 608 22.21 -13.64 7.84
C VAL A 608 21.60 -13.48 9.22
N ASN A 609 20.29 -13.44 9.31
CA ASN A 609 19.56 -13.42 10.57
C ASN A 609 18.81 -14.75 10.72
N ILE A 610 19.06 -15.47 11.80
CA ILE A 610 18.36 -16.71 12.14
C ILE A 610 17.72 -16.49 13.50
N GLY A 611 16.43 -16.72 13.60
CA GLY A 611 15.67 -16.51 14.82
C GLY A 611 14.64 -17.60 15.07
N VAL A 612 14.25 -17.73 16.32
CA VAL A 612 13.12 -18.54 16.75
C VAL A 612 12.30 -17.75 17.76
N SER A 613 10.99 -17.82 17.62
CA SER A 613 10.01 -17.24 18.53
C SER A 613 9.26 -18.35 19.25
N PHE A 614 9.09 -18.21 20.55
CA PHE A 614 8.29 -19.08 21.42
C PHE A 614 7.15 -18.25 21.99
N GLN A 615 5.91 -18.73 21.85
CA GLN A 615 4.71 -17.97 22.17
C GLN A 615 3.74 -18.81 22.99
N PRO A 616 3.96 -19.01 24.31
CA PRO A 616 2.91 -19.53 25.19
C PRO A 616 1.82 -18.49 25.38
N GLN A 617 0.57 -18.94 25.26
CA GLN A 617 -0.62 -18.11 25.38
C GLN A 617 -1.65 -18.82 26.23
N THR A 618 -2.29 -18.10 27.14
CA THR A 618 -3.46 -18.55 27.89
C THR A 618 -4.63 -17.62 27.59
N THR A 619 -5.72 -18.21 27.09
CA THR A 619 -6.96 -17.49 26.81
C THR A 619 -8.05 -18.02 27.72
N HIS A 620 -8.73 -17.12 28.43
CA HIS A 620 -9.96 -17.36 29.15
C HIS A 620 -11.10 -16.74 28.37
N MET A 621 -12.15 -17.50 28.14
CA MET A 621 -13.37 -16.98 27.51
C MET A 621 -14.58 -17.37 28.40
N ASP A 622 -15.31 -16.34 28.81
CA ASP A 622 -16.64 -16.51 29.38
C ASP A 622 -17.64 -16.32 28.23
N TYR A 623 -18.52 -17.30 28.02
CA TYR A 623 -19.46 -17.30 26.91
C TYR A 623 -20.85 -17.68 27.38
N ALA A 624 -21.84 -16.85 27.07
CA ALA A 624 -23.23 -17.09 27.32
C ALA A 624 -24.06 -16.94 26.04
N LYS A 625 -24.90 -17.95 25.75
CA LYS A 625 -25.86 -17.93 24.66
C LYS A 625 -27.02 -18.87 25.02
N ASN A 626 -28.24 -18.37 25.02
CA ASN A 626 -29.43 -19.08 25.41
C ASN A 626 -29.25 -19.72 26.81
N LEU A 627 -29.35 -21.05 26.90
CA LEU A 627 -29.15 -21.81 28.14
C LEU A 627 -27.67 -22.21 28.37
N LEU A 628 -26.82 -22.00 27.42
CA LEU A 628 -25.39 -22.26 27.56
C LEU A 628 -24.71 -21.07 28.25
N ASP A 629 -24.13 -21.33 29.42
CA ASP A 629 -23.24 -20.43 30.13
C ASP A 629 -21.98 -21.22 30.48
N THR A 630 -20.84 -20.84 29.92
CA THR A 630 -19.63 -21.64 30.05
C THR A 630 -18.37 -20.79 30.05
N THR A 631 -17.38 -21.25 30.81
CA THR A 631 -16.03 -20.68 30.81
C THR A 631 -15.07 -21.67 30.17
N VAL A 632 -14.35 -21.22 29.14
CA VAL A 632 -13.35 -22.02 28.45
C VAL A 632 -11.96 -21.43 28.73
N VAL A 633 -11.07 -22.29 29.22
CA VAL A 633 -9.65 -21.95 29.41
C VAL A 633 -8.82 -22.73 28.39
N ARG A 634 -8.02 -22.04 27.64
CA ARG A 634 -7.16 -22.62 26.60
C ARG A 634 -5.71 -22.23 26.78
N HIS A 635 -4.84 -23.23 26.88
CA HIS A 635 -3.40 -23.06 26.86
C HIS A 635 -2.85 -23.49 25.51
N THR A 636 -2.06 -22.61 24.87
CA THR A 636 -1.43 -22.91 23.59
C THR A 636 0.04 -22.56 23.65
N PHE A 637 0.85 -23.32 22.93
CA PHE A 637 2.26 -23.08 22.77
C PHE A 637 2.60 -23.08 21.29
N ASN A 638 3.05 -21.94 20.77
CA ASN A 638 3.47 -21.77 19.40
C ASN A 638 4.98 -21.55 19.36
N TRP A 639 5.61 -22.00 18.29
CA TRP A 639 6.99 -21.65 17.98
C TRP A 639 7.10 -21.31 16.49
N ALA A 640 7.98 -20.38 16.12
CA ALA A 640 8.08 -19.89 14.77
C ALA A 640 9.56 -19.64 14.39
N PRO A 641 10.12 -20.47 13.50
CA PRO A 641 11.46 -20.23 12.98
C PRO A 641 11.42 -19.12 11.94
N ARG A 642 12.48 -18.33 11.86
CA ARG A 642 12.64 -17.25 10.88
C ARG A 642 14.08 -17.21 10.38
N ILE A 643 14.25 -17.03 9.07
CA ILE A 643 15.55 -16.84 8.42
C ILE A 643 15.40 -15.65 7.48
N ASP A 644 16.31 -14.69 7.57
CA ASP A 644 16.43 -13.56 6.65
C ASP A 644 17.89 -13.51 6.17
N TYR A 645 18.08 -13.86 4.90
CA TYR A 645 19.36 -13.80 4.21
C TYR A 645 19.33 -12.69 3.18
N ARG A 646 20.32 -11.78 3.24
CA ARG A 646 20.52 -10.72 2.24
C ARG A 646 21.95 -10.78 1.74
N TRP A 647 22.08 -10.85 0.44
CA TRP A 647 23.34 -10.75 -0.29
C TRP A 647 23.30 -9.54 -1.22
N LYS A 648 24.12 -8.55 -0.93
CA LYS A 648 24.33 -7.38 -1.78
C LYS A 648 25.59 -7.62 -2.60
N PHE A 649 25.43 -7.99 -3.86
CA PHE A 649 26.52 -8.34 -4.77
C PHE A 649 27.05 -7.11 -5.55
N SER A 650 26.34 -5.99 -5.54
CA SER A 650 26.75 -4.71 -6.11
C SER A 650 26.16 -3.54 -5.31
N ASN A 651 26.55 -2.29 -5.61
CA ASN A 651 25.94 -1.12 -4.98
C ASN A 651 24.42 -1.00 -5.24
N THR A 652 23.95 -1.59 -6.32
CA THR A 652 22.56 -1.52 -6.79
C THR A 652 21.88 -2.87 -6.79
N GLY A 653 22.66 -3.97 -6.75
CA GLY A 653 22.17 -5.33 -6.86
C GLY A 653 22.12 -6.06 -5.53
N GLN A 654 20.98 -6.69 -5.23
CA GLN A 654 20.80 -7.51 -4.06
C GLN A 654 19.86 -8.70 -4.31
N LEU A 655 20.12 -9.77 -3.57
CA LEU A 655 19.22 -10.91 -3.41
C LEU A 655 18.85 -11.02 -1.93
N ARG A 656 17.55 -11.13 -1.64
CA ARG A 656 17.06 -11.37 -0.29
C ARG A 656 16.16 -12.60 -0.27
N VAL A 657 16.39 -13.48 0.70
CA VAL A 657 15.57 -14.68 0.92
C VAL A 657 15.05 -14.65 2.35
N ARG A 658 13.74 -14.70 2.52
CA ARG A 658 13.08 -14.77 3.82
C ARG A 658 12.26 -16.06 3.91
N LEU A 659 12.49 -16.81 4.98
CA LEU A 659 11.73 -18.00 5.35
C LEU A 659 11.15 -17.74 6.73
N PHE A 660 9.83 -17.89 6.86
CA PHE A 660 9.18 -17.70 8.14
C PHE A 660 7.89 -18.51 8.23
N GLY A 661 7.64 -19.03 9.42
CA GLY A 661 6.41 -19.75 9.73
C GLY A 661 5.71 -19.14 10.92
N TRP A 662 4.42 -19.38 11.02
CA TRP A 662 3.64 -19.08 12.21
C TRP A 662 2.50 -20.08 12.34
N MET A 663 2.08 -20.30 13.57
CA MET A 663 0.91 -21.12 13.89
C MET A 663 -0.30 -20.19 14.07
N GLN A 664 -1.41 -20.55 13.46
CA GLN A 664 -2.70 -19.88 13.63
C GLN A 664 -3.63 -20.78 14.43
N GLN A 665 -4.09 -20.28 15.56
CA GLN A 665 -5.06 -20.98 16.39
C GLN A 665 -6.47 -20.80 15.80
N PRO A 666 -7.37 -21.83 15.90
CA PRO A 666 -8.79 -21.60 15.66
C PRO A 666 -9.33 -20.56 16.65
N GLY A 667 -10.26 -19.74 16.21
CA GLY A 667 -11.00 -18.86 17.12
C GLY A 667 -11.71 -19.69 18.19
N ILE A 668 -11.78 -19.21 19.43
CA ILE A 668 -12.43 -19.99 20.51
C ILE A 668 -13.91 -20.23 20.19
N THR A 669 -14.62 -19.22 19.64
CA THR A 669 -16.00 -19.37 19.17
C THR A 669 -16.16 -20.44 18.10
N SER A 670 -15.16 -20.64 17.23
CA SER A 670 -15.18 -21.71 16.23
C SER A 670 -15.03 -23.12 16.84
N LEU A 671 -14.60 -23.22 18.09
CA LEU A 671 -14.52 -24.47 18.84
C LEU A 671 -15.83 -24.82 19.60
N LEU A 672 -16.69 -23.82 19.78
CA LEU A 672 -17.98 -24.04 20.44
C LEU A 672 -18.99 -24.58 19.43
N GLU A 673 -19.57 -25.71 19.69
CA GLU A 673 -20.60 -26.33 18.85
C GLU A 673 -21.97 -25.66 19.06
N VAL A 674 -21.98 -24.35 18.86
CA VAL A 674 -23.15 -23.48 18.99
C VAL A 674 -23.63 -23.07 17.63
N THR A 675 -24.90 -23.38 17.31
CA THR A 675 -25.52 -23.05 16.03
C THR A 675 -25.89 -21.57 15.98
N ASP A 676 -25.57 -20.91 14.86
CA ASP A 676 -26.05 -19.59 14.47
C ASP A 676 -27.00 -19.74 13.26
N SER A 677 -28.28 -19.53 13.51
CA SER A 677 -29.39 -19.60 12.54
C SER A 677 -30.02 -18.23 12.26
N SER A 678 -29.31 -17.14 12.54
CA SER A 678 -29.77 -15.77 12.32
C SER A 678 -30.10 -15.46 10.86
N ASP A 679 -29.49 -16.17 9.94
CA ASP A 679 -29.82 -16.18 8.51
C ASP A 679 -30.23 -17.63 8.14
N PRO A 680 -31.51 -17.88 7.81
CA PRO A 680 -32.01 -19.23 7.50
C PRO A 680 -31.36 -19.88 6.27
N LEU A 681 -30.83 -19.07 5.34
CA LEU A 681 -30.11 -19.57 4.16
C LEU A 681 -28.63 -19.83 4.44
N ASN A 682 -28.08 -19.40 5.58
CA ASN A 682 -26.67 -19.55 5.92
C ASN A 682 -26.52 -19.91 7.40
N VAL A 683 -26.77 -21.17 7.74
CA VAL A 683 -26.66 -21.68 9.12
C VAL A 683 -25.23 -22.17 9.37
N SER A 684 -24.67 -21.82 10.51
CA SER A 684 -23.32 -22.23 10.87
C SER A 684 -23.18 -22.77 12.29
N THR A 685 -22.19 -23.64 12.50
CA THR A 685 -21.84 -24.14 13.84
C THR A 685 -20.31 -24.20 13.99
N GLY A 686 -19.82 -24.26 15.23
CA GLY A 686 -18.42 -24.52 15.49
C GLY A 686 -18.03 -26.00 15.43
N ASN A 687 -16.76 -26.31 15.73
CA ASN A 687 -16.20 -27.65 15.77
C ASN A 687 -15.12 -27.75 16.85
N SER A 688 -15.40 -28.48 17.92
CA SER A 688 -14.47 -28.68 19.03
C SER A 688 -13.20 -29.45 18.64
N GLY A 689 -13.25 -30.23 17.54
CA GLY A 689 -12.13 -31.02 17.02
C GLY A 689 -11.09 -30.23 16.21
N LEU A 690 -11.22 -28.91 16.08
CA LEU A 690 -10.28 -28.10 15.30
C LEU A 690 -8.87 -28.07 15.89
N ARG A 691 -7.90 -28.33 15.04
CA ARG A 691 -6.47 -28.20 15.32
C ARG A 691 -5.90 -26.90 14.75
N SER A 692 -4.82 -26.44 15.35
CA SER A 692 -4.09 -25.26 14.84
C SER A 692 -3.57 -25.49 13.44
N SER A 693 -3.61 -24.47 12.61
CA SER A 693 -2.98 -24.45 11.28
C SER A 693 -1.56 -23.91 11.36
N TRP A 694 -0.67 -24.42 10.50
CA TRP A 694 0.71 -24.00 10.39
C TRP A 694 0.97 -23.39 9.03
N ASN A 695 1.34 -22.11 8.99
CA ASN A 695 1.65 -21.38 7.78
C ASN A 695 3.16 -21.30 7.57
N ASN A 696 3.64 -21.78 6.42
CA ASN A 696 5.03 -21.68 5.98
C ASN A 696 5.11 -20.74 4.80
N ASN A 697 6.01 -19.77 4.86
CA ASN A 697 6.16 -18.77 3.81
C ASN A 697 7.62 -18.63 3.42
N MET A 698 7.81 -18.46 2.12
CA MET A 698 9.09 -18.13 1.51
C MET A 698 8.91 -16.93 0.61
N ASN A 699 9.78 -15.94 0.77
CA ASN A 699 9.86 -14.78 -0.10
C ASN A 699 11.28 -14.64 -0.63
N VAL A 700 11.41 -14.50 -1.95
CA VAL A 700 12.68 -14.26 -2.64
C VAL A 700 12.57 -12.95 -3.40
N GLU A 701 13.45 -12.01 -3.13
CA GLU A 701 13.50 -10.71 -3.77
C GLU A 701 14.85 -10.53 -4.46
N TYR A 702 14.84 -10.25 -5.75
CA TYR A 702 16.02 -9.89 -6.53
C TYR A 702 15.83 -8.50 -7.12
N ASN A 703 16.79 -7.62 -6.95
CA ASN A 703 16.80 -6.29 -7.55
C ASN A 703 18.20 -5.99 -8.05
N ASP A 704 18.31 -5.50 -9.26
CA ASP A 704 19.56 -4.97 -9.81
C ASP A 704 19.29 -3.79 -10.74
N TYR A 705 20.20 -2.83 -10.76
CA TYR A 705 20.12 -1.66 -11.61
C TYR A 705 21.48 -1.28 -12.18
N ILE A 706 21.56 -1.06 -13.48
CA ILE A 706 22.78 -0.66 -14.19
C ILE A 706 22.67 0.83 -14.57
N PRO A 707 23.24 1.75 -13.79
CA PRO A 707 23.05 3.21 -13.97
C PRO A 707 23.49 3.71 -15.33
N ALA A 708 24.59 3.22 -15.87
CA ALA A 708 25.14 3.64 -17.17
C ALA A 708 24.16 3.39 -18.32
N ARG A 709 23.38 2.30 -18.24
CA ARG A 709 22.37 1.92 -19.22
C ARG A 709 20.97 2.39 -18.86
N GLN A 710 20.77 2.92 -17.64
CA GLN A 710 19.45 3.17 -17.04
C GLN A 710 18.55 1.95 -17.18
N MET A 711 19.09 0.77 -16.84
CA MET A 711 18.46 -0.51 -16.99
C MET A 711 18.29 -1.18 -15.63
N GLY A 712 17.08 -1.57 -15.30
CA GLY A 712 16.73 -2.19 -14.04
C GLY A 712 16.01 -3.51 -14.22
N TRP A 713 16.26 -4.44 -13.29
CA TRP A 713 15.57 -5.70 -13.14
C TRP A 713 15.09 -5.84 -11.71
N HIS A 714 13.87 -6.24 -11.54
CA HIS A 714 13.39 -6.71 -10.25
C HIS A 714 12.60 -8.00 -10.43
N ALA A 715 12.74 -8.90 -9.48
CA ALA A 715 11.94 -10.09 -9.41
C ALA A 715 11.58 -10.38 -7.96
N ASN A 716 10.34 -10.78 -7.74
CA ASN A 716 9.85 -11.22 -6.45
C ASN A 716 9.13 -12.55 -6.64
N ALA A 717 9.43 -13.54 -5.79
CA ALA A 717 8.72 -14.80 -5.74
C ALA A 717 8.23 -15.05 -4.32
N TRP A 718 6.95 -15.37 -4.20
CA TRP A 718 6.31 -15.72 -2.96
C TRP A 718 5.77 -17.14 -3.03
N PHE A 719 5.98 -17.91 -1.97
CA PHE A 719 5.38 -19.22 -1.77
C PHE A 719 4.76 -19.29 -0.38
N SER A 720 3.55 -19.79 -0.28
CA SER A 720 2.84 -20.01 0.97
C SER A 720 2.17 -21.37 0.97
N HIS A 721 2.37 -22.13 2.05
CA HIS A 721 1.76 -23.43 2.28
C HIS A 721 1.18 -23.48 3.68
N THR A 722 -0.08 -23.90 3.80
CA THR A 722 -0.77 -24.04 5.08
C THR A 722 -1.05 -25.51 5.35
N LYS A 723 -0.43 -26.04 6.41
CA LYS A 723 -0.74 -27.36 6.95
C LYS A 723 -1.90 -27.25 7.94
N ASN A 724 -2.82 -28.24 7.94
CA ASN A 724 -4.05 -28.22 8.74
C ASN A 724 -4.85 -26.93 8.55
N SER A 725 -5.01 -26.47 7.33
CA SER A 725 -5.78 -25.25 7.03
C SER A 725 -7.20 -25.38 7.58
N ILE A 726 -7.68 -24.37 8.29
CA ILE A 726 -9.07 -24.31 8.73
C ILE A 726 -9.90 -23.77 7.58
N SER A 727 -10.80 -24.59 7.05
CA SER A 727 -11.72 -24.27 5.97
C SER A 727 -13.14 -24.63 6.36
N SER A 728 -14.13 -23.95 5.81
CA SER A 728 -15.53 -24.31 6.00
C SER A 728 -15.88 -25.54 5.17
N ALA A 729 -16.40 -26.58 5.82
CA ALA A 729 -17.15 -27.63 5.16
C ALA A 729 -18.58 -27.14 4.98
N THR A 730 -19.10 -27.20 3.75
CA THR A 730 -20.42 -26.69 3.40
C THR A 730 -21.28 -27.83 2.87
N ILE A 731 -22.47 -27.95 3.40
CA ILE A 731 -23.52 -28.85 2.91
C ILE A 731 -24.65 -27.98 2.39
N TYR A 732 -25.01 -28.17 1.13
CA TYR A 732 -26.06 -27.42 0.47
C TYR A 732 -27.36 -28.22 0.41
N ASN A 733 -28.46 -27.61 0.82
CA ASN A 733 -29.78 -28.15 0.66
C ASN A 733 -30.39 -27.71 -0.69
N THR A 734 -30.60 -28.64 -1.60
CA THR A 734 -31.09 -28.36 -2.96
C THR A 734 -32.55 -27.92 -3.00
N GLU A 735 -33.38 -28.25 -1.95
CA GLU A 735 -34.79 -27.88 -1.88
C GLU A 735 -35.01 -26.46 -1.37
N THR A 736 -34.18 -26.02 -0.41
CA THR A 736 -34.34 -24.69 0.23
C THR A 736 -33.31 -23.69 -0.25
N GLY A 737 -32.17 -24.17 -0.77
CA GLY A 737 -30.99 -23.34 -1.06
C GLY A 737 -30.18 -22.97 0.20
N ALA A 738 -30.53 -23.54 1.37
CA ALA A 738 -29.81 -23.28 2.61
C ALA A 738 -28.43 -23.93 2.61
N ARG A 739 -27.48 -23.25 3.22
CA ARG A 739 -26.09 -23.70 3.41
C ARG A 739 -25.84 -23.95 4.87
N TYR A 740 -25.40 -25.16 5.18
CA TYR A 740 -24.99 -25.54 6.51
C TYR A 740 -23.47 -25.63 6.56
N THR A 741 -22.84 -24.83 7.39
CA THR A 741 -21.37 -24.69 7.41
C THR A 741 -20.79 -25.07 8.76
N ARG A 742 -19.64 -25.78 8.72
CA ARG A 742 -18.87 -26.18 9.91
C ARG A 742 -17.38 -26.01 9.59
N PRO A 743 -16.58 -25.35 10.42
CA PRO A 743 -15.14 -25.26 10.18
C PRO A 743 -14.46 -26.62 10.39
N MET A 744 -13.56 -26.99 9.47
CA MET A 744 -12.82 -28.25 9.53
C MET A 744 -11.36 -28.05 9.12
N ASN A 745 -10.46 -28.90 9.62
CA ASN A 745 -9.08 -28.91 9.15
C ASN A 745 -8.97 -29.67 7.83
N ILE A 746 -8.22 -29.11 6.89
CA ILE A 746 -7.95 -29.70 5.59
C ILE A 746 -6.52 -29.41 5.14
N ASP A 747 -5.84 -30.39 4.54
CA ASP A 747 -4.53 -30.25 3.96
C ASP A 747 -4.60 -30.10 2.45
N GLY A 748 -3.62 -29.35 1.88
CA GLY A 748 -3.45 -29.18 0.46
C GLY A 748 -3.56 -27.71 -0.01
N ASN A 749 -3.82 -26.76 0.87
CA ASN A 749 -3.86 -25.34 0.52
C ASN A 749 -2.45 -24.76 0.39
N TRP A 750 -2.10 -24.30 -0.81
CA TRP A 750 -0.85 -23.58 -1.06
C TRP A 750 -1.00 -22.62 -2.25
N ASN A 751 -0.20 -21.60 -2.26
CA ASN A 751 -0.14 -20.67 -3.37
C ASN A 751 1.31 -20.24 -3.63
N THR A 752 1.57 -19.88 -4.87
CA THR A 752 2.82 -19.24 -5.27
C THR A 752 2.51 -18.12 -6.24
N SER A 753 3.28 -17.05 -6.13
CA SER A 753 3.21 -15.94 -7.08
C SER A 753 4.62 -15.45 -7.39
N GLY A 754 4.81 -15.00 -8.61
CA GLY A 754 6.04 -14.39 -9.08
C GLY A 754 5.70 -13.09 -9.82
N ASN A 755 6.56 -12.11 -9.65
CA ASN A 755 6.50 -10.86 -10.36
C ASN A 755 7.91 -10.54 -10.87
N MET A 756 8.04 -10.16 -12.14
CA MET A 756 9.30 -9.76 -12.75
C MET A 756 9.10 -8.49 -13.54
N GLY A 757 9.86 -7.46 -13.21
CA GLY A 757 9.85 -6.19 -13.94
C GLY A 757 11.20 -5.90 -14.58
N PHE A 758 11.14 -5.27 -15.74
CA PHE A 758 12.29 -4.79 -16.48
C PHE A 758 12.03 -3.40 -17.00
N ASN A 759 12.98 -2.51 -16.78
CA ASN A 759 12.94 -1.17 -17.32
C ASN A 759 14.27 -0.80 -17.98
N THR A 760 14.23 -0.04 -19.09
CA THR A 760 15.44 0.45 -19.73
C THR A 760 15.17 1.70 -20.57
N ALA A 761 16.17 2.57 -20.66
CA ALA A 761 16.17 3.69 -21.59
C ALA A 761 16.94 3.32 -22.86
N LEU A 762 16.32 3.53 -24.01
CA LEU A 762 16.84 3.17 -25.33
C LEU A 762 17.27 4.42 -26.13
N GLY A 763 18.23 4.21 -27.04
CA GLY A 763 18.79 5.23 -27.90
C GLY A 763 19.91 6.05 -27.25
N SER A 764 20.75 6.68 -28.04
CA SER A 764 21.90 7.49 -27.58
C SER A 764 21.48 8.69 -26.72
N LYS A 765 20.30 9.26 -27.00
CA LYS A 765 19.70 10.38 -26.24
C LYS A 765 18.79 9.91 -25.11
N LYS A 766 18.64 8.58 -24.90
CA LYS A 766 17.73 7.97 -23.91
C LYS A 766 16.29 8.52 -24.00
N ALA A 767 15.84 8.80 -25.24
CA ALA A 767 14.54 9.40 -25.51
C ALA A 767 13.39 8.38 -25.44
N PHE A 768 13.68 7.11 -25.57
CA PHE A 768 12.72 6.02 -25.44
C PHE A 768 12.88 5.34 -24.09
N ASN A 769 11.77 5.12 -23.38
CA ASN A 769 11.72 4.32 -22.17
C ASN A 769 10.85 3.09 -22.43
N PHE A 770 11.41 1.92 -22.16
CA PHE A 770 10.71 0.65 -22.21
C PHE A 770 10.52 0.13 -20.78
N ASN A 771 9.30 -0.21 -20.42
CA ASN A 771 8.97 -0.82 -19.13
C ASN A 771 8.06 -2.01 -19.38
N THR A 772 8.33 -3.15 -18.74
CA THR A 772 7.44 -4.30 -18.72
C THR A 772 7.41 -4.91 -17.34
N ASN A 773 6.26 -5.43 -16.95
CA ASN A 773 6.06 -6.12 -15.67
C ASN A 773 5.17 -7.34 -15.90
N MET A 774 5.73 -8.51 -15.62
CA MET A 774 5.05 -9.80 -15.73
C MET A 774 4.70 -10.32 -14.35
N ASP A 775 3.49 -10.82 -14.19
CA ASP A 775 3.05 -11.52 -12.98
C ASP A 775 2.54 -12.93 -13.32
N VAL A 776 2.89 -13.88 -12.47
CA VAL A 776 2.40 -15.26 -12.54
C VAL A 776 1.92 -15.65 -11.14
N GLY A 777 0.72 -16.18 -11.07
CA GLY A 777 0.15 -16.67 -9.83
C GLY A 777 -0.40 -18.08 -10.03
N TYR A 778 -0.18 -18.95 -9.05
CA TYR A 778 -0.82 -20.25 -8.98
C TYR A 778 -1.37 -20.46 -7.57
N SER A 779 -2.63 -20.88 -7.46
CA SER A 779 -3.24 -21.28 -6.20
C SER A 779 -3.87 -22.67 -6.31
N HIS A 780 -3.63 -23.47 -5.29
CA HIS A 780 -4.25 -24.76 -5.07
C HIS A 780 -5.11 -24.66 -3.82
N ASN A 781 -6.43 -24.52 -4.00
CA ASN A 781 -7.40 -24.32 -2.95
C ASN A 781 -8.20 -25.61 -2.74
N VAL A 782 -8.31 -26.02 -1.51
CA VAL A 782 -9.03 -27.24 -1.11
C VAL A 782 -10.11 -26.89 -0.10
N GLY A 783 -11.29 -27.46 -0.28
CA GLY A 783 -12.42 -27.31 0.64
C GLY A 783 -13.30 -28.56 0.65
N TYR A 784 -14.29 -28.60 1.52
CA TYR A 784 -15.32 -29.63 1.52
C TYR A 784 -16.65 -29.02 1.08
N MET A 785 -17.28 -29.64 0.10
CA MET A 785 -18.60 -29.27 -0.39
C MET A 785 -19.40 -30.53 -0.68
N SER A 786 -20.65 -30.54 -0.24
CA SER A 786 -21.60 -31.64 -0.54
C SER A 786 -23.01 -31.08 -0.62
N SER A 787 -23.91 -31.88 -1.19
CA SER A 787 -25.35 -31.56 -1.28
C SER A 787 -26.16 -32.82 -1.12
N ASN A 788 -27.46 -32.68 -0.99
CA ASN A 788 -28.41 -33.76 -1.07
C ASN A 788 -28.92 -34.05 -2.50
N SER A 789 -28.12 -33.76 -3.50
CA SER A 789 -28.49 -33.98 -4.91
C SER A 789 -28.66 -35.46 -5.30
N ASP A 790 -28.21 -36.37 -4.44
CA ASP A 790 -28.41 -37.85 -4.60
C ASP A 790 -29.83 -38.31 -4.28
N GLY A 791 -30.78 -37.40 -3.97
CA GLY A 791 -32.15 -37.72 -3.59
C GLY A 791 -32.31 -38.23 -2.18
N SER A 792 -31.27 -38.12 -1.33
CA SER A 792 -31.36 -38.46 0.07
C SER A 792 -32.39 -37.55 0.75
N ASN A 793 -33.38 -38.19 1.37
CA ASN A 793 -34.34 -37.52 2.22
C ASN A 793 -33.63 -37.19 3.56
N TRP A 794 -33.49 -35.94 3.86
CA TRP A 794 -32.84 -35.50 5.09
C TRP A 794 -33.65 -35.77 6.34
N GLY A 795 -34.92 -36.21 6.18
CA GLY A 795 -35.82 -36.37 7.29
C GLY A 795 -36.03 -35.08 8.06
N ASN A 796 -36.22 -35.16 9.35
CA ASN A 796 -36.38 -34.01 10.20
C ASN A 796 -35.00 -33.47 10.65
N ILE A 797 -34.55 -32.41 10.00
CA ILE A 797 -33.28 -31.73 10.37
C ILE A 797 -33.41 -30.80 11.58
N TYR A 798 -34.59 -30.70 12.16
CA TYR A 798 -34.81 -29.85 13.32
C TYR A 798 -34.85 -30.70 14.63
N LYS A 799 -34.31 -30.12 15.68
CA LYS A 799 -34.46 -30.66 17.04
C LYS A 799 -35.87 -30.40 17.55
N PRO A 800 -36.28 -31.09 18.67
CA PRO A 800 -37.61 -30.85 19.27
C PRO A 800 -37.88 -29.39 19.68
N ASP A 801 -36.83 -28.61 19.93
CA ASP A 801 -36.90 -27.20 20.28
C ASP A 801 -37.00 -26.26 19.03
N GLY A 802 -37.06 -26.83 17.81
CA GLY A 802 -37.11 -26.08 16.56
C GLY A 802 -35.75 -25.61 16.01
N SER A 803 -34.68 -25.80 16.72
CA SER A 803 -33.34 -25.45 16.25
C SER A 803 -32.80 -26.47 15.24
N VAL A 804 -31.93 -25.99 14.31
CA VAL A 804 -31.30 -26.85 13.30
C VAL A 804 -30.32 -27.83 13.94
N ASN A 805 -30.46 -29.13 13.63
CA ASN A 805 -29.59 -30.20 14.11
C ASN A 805 -28.37 -30.36 13.18
N MET A 806 -27.35 -29.52 13.38
CA MET A 806 -26.14 -29.51 12.57
C MET A 806 -25.37 -30.83 12.62
N ASP A 807 -25.32 -31.51 13.77
CA ASP A 807 -24.61 -32.78 13.90
C ASP A 807 -25.30 -33.88 13.09
N TYR A 808 -26.62 -33.91 13.09
CA TYR A 808 -27.38 -34.82 12.24
C TYR A 808 -27.09 -34.59 10.76
N ILE A 809 -27.14 -33.31 10.28
CA ILE A 809 -26.87 -32.95 8.90
C ILE A 809 -25.47 -33.41 8.47
N PHE A 810 -24.44 -33.15 9.29
CA PHE A 810 -23.07 -33.57 9.00
C PHE A 810 -22.79 -35.07 9.19
N SER A 811 -23.72 -35.80 9.79
CA SER A 811 -23.63 -37.26 9.92
C SER A 811 -24.23 -38.03 8.75
N ILE A 812 -25.27 -37.46 8.10
CA ILE A 812 -25.99 -38.14 7.00
C ILE A 812 -25.43 -37.83 5.62
N VAL A 813 -24.69 -36.71 5.44
CA VAL A 813 -24.12 -36.28 4.16
C VAL A 813 -22.62 -36.51 4.17
N ALA A 814 -22.12 -37.36 3.25
CA ALA A 814 -20.69 -37.59 3.08
C ALA A 814 -20.02 -36.33 2.47
N LEU A 815 -18.99 -35.80 3.15
CA LEU A 815 -18.27 -34.63 2.69
C LEU A 815 -17.37 -34.96 1.49
N GLN A 816 -17.56 -34.26 0.38
CA GLN A 816 -16.74 -34.39 -0.82
C GLN A 816 -15.62 -33.35 -0.83
N LYS A 817 -14.39 -33.81 -1.07
CA LYS A 817 -13.23 -32.91 -1.20
C LYS A 817 -13.23 -32.24 -2.56
N SER A 818 -13.40 -30.93 -2.58
CA SER A 818 -13.29 -30.09 -3.78
C SER A 818 -11.91 -29.43 -3.84
N THR A 819 -11.33 -29.43 -5.03
CA THR A 819 -10.02 -28.83 -5.31
C THR A 819 -10.12 -27.91 -6.52
N SER A 820 -9.72 -26.65 -6.34
CA SER A 820 -9.61 -25.69 -7.41
C SER A 820 -8.14 -25.28 -7.62
N LYS A 821 -7.71 -25.38 -8.87
CA LYS A 821 -6.37 -24.96 -9.34
C LYS A 821 -6.53 -23.73 -10.22
N ASN A 822 -6.00 -22.62 -9.80
CA ASN A 822 -6.10 -21.37 -10.54
C ASN A 822 -4.70 -20.91 -10.94
N THR A 823 -4.48 -20.69 -12.23
CA THR A 823 -3.26 -20.11 -12.78
C THR A 823 -3.61 -18.75 -13.36
N ASN A 824 -2.91 -17.73 -12.95
CA ASN A 824 -3.05 -16.38 -13.49
C ASN A 824 -1.72 -15.97 -14.10
N PHE A 825 -1.77 -15.42 -15.30
CA PHE A 825 -0.64 -14.77 -15.96
C PHE A 825 -1.05 -13.36 -16.31
N GLY A 826 -0.20 -12.39 -15.97
CA GLY A 826 -0.35 -11.00 -16.33
C GLY A 826 0.91 -10.46 -16.99
N ASP A 827 0.76 -9.59 -17.96
CA ASP A 827 1.83 -8.74 -18.47
C ASP A 827 1.31 -7.34 -18.73
N TRP A 828 2.12 -6.38 -18.40
CA TRP A 828 1.90 -4.97 -18.70
C TRP A 828 3.18 -4.40 -19.29
N THR A 829 3.07 -3.84 -20.48
CA THR A 829 4.20 -3.28 -21.23
C THR A 829 3.89 -1.85 -21.69
N ARG A 830 4.86 -0.95 -21.55
CA ARG A 830 4.79 0.42 -22.04
C ARG A 830 6.07 0.84 -22.72
N ILE A 831 5.93 1.53 -23.86
CA ILE A 831 7.01 2.20 -24.57
C ILE A 831 6.66 3.68 -24.67
N ASN A 832 7.49 4.56 -24.14
CA ASN A 832 7.30 6.00 -24.23
C ASN A 832 8.46 6.64 -25.00
N TYR A 833 8.15 7.45 -25.98
CA TYR A 833 9.08 8.41 -26.57
C TYR A 833 8.86 9.78 -25.94
N ARG A 834 9.94 10.45 -25.57
CA ARG A 834 9.89 11.79 -24.97
C ARG A 834 10.99 12.68 -25.54
N ASN A 835 10.58 13.90 -25.87
CA ASN A 835 11.50 15.01 -26.15
C ASN A 835 11.03 16.26 -25.38
N ASP A 836 11.63 17.42 -25.70
CA ASP A 836 11.35 18.68 -25.00
C ASP A 836 9.91 19.20 -25.19
N LEU A 837 9.25 18.86 -26.27
CA LEU A 837 7.91 19.35 -26.64
C LEU A 837 6.84 18.26 -26.50
N LEU A 838 7.18 17.03 -26.84
CA LEU A 838 6.27 15.96 -27.14
C LEU A 838 6.58 14.72 -26.30
N GLU A 839 5.53 14.09 -25.78
CA GLU A 839 5.58 12.74 -25.23
C GLU A 839 4.53 11.87 -25.94
N VAL A 840 4.95 10.72 -26.45
CA VAL A 840 4.08 9.72 -27.08
C VAL A 840 4.36 8.39 -26.45
N GLY A 841 3.31 7.71 -25.98
CA GLY A 841 3.42 6.39 -25.39
C GLY A 841 2.47 5.40 -26.03
N VAL A 842 2.89 4.14 -26.08
CA VAL A 842 2.05 2.99 -26.42
C VAL A 842 2.13 2.02 -25.26
N ASN A 843 0.98 1.52 -24.82
CA ASN A 843 0.89 0.54 -23.74
C ASN A 843 -0.02 -0.62 -24.12
N GLY A 844 0.29 -1.78 -23.58
CA GLY A 844 -0.52 -2.97 -23.68
C GLY A 844 -0.52 -3.72 -22.37
N SER A 845 -1.62 -4.41 -22.08
CA SER A 845 -1.68 -5.36 -20.98
C SER A 845 -2.49 -6.57 -21.36
N VAL A 846 -2.13 -7.72 -20.80
CA VAL A 846 -2.87 -8.96 -20.93
C VAL A 846 -2.95 -9.61 -19.55
N ARG A 847 -4.11 -10.13 -19.21
CA ARG A 847 -4.32 -10.99 -18.04
C ARG A 847 -5.11 -12.21 -18.48
N TYR A 848 -4.50 -13.36 -18.31
CA TYR A 848 -5.08 -14.65 -18.55
C TYR A 848 -5.31 -15.36 -17.22
N SER A 849 -6.50 -15.92 -17.04
CA SER A 849 -6.86 -16.71 -15.87
C SER A 849 -7.35 -18.09 -16.34
N HIS A 850 -6.73 -19.12 -15.79
CA HIS A 850 -7.01 -20.53 -16.07
C HIS A 850 -7.44 -21.20 -14.78
N ALA A 851 -8.72 -21.56 -14.68
CA ALA A 851 -9.29 -22.23 -13.52
C ALA A 851 -9.69 -23.67 -13.86
N ARG A 852 -9.38 -24.61 -12.96
CA ARG A 852 -9.73 -26.03 -13.07
C ARG A 852 -10.25 -26.52 -11.73
N ASN A 853 -11.42 -27.15 -11.76
CA ASN A 853 -12.05 -27.77 -10.60
C ASN A 853 -12.19 -29.28 -10.81
N ASN A 854 -11.97 -30.07 -9.77
CA ASN A 854 -12.04 -31.53 -9.88
C ASN A 854 -13.46 -32.08 -9.71
N VAL A 855 -14.36 -31.34 -9.07
CA VAL A 855 -15.73 -31.74 -8.83
C VAL A 855 -16.60 -31.43 -10.05
N GLN A 856 -16.50 -30.22 -10.60
CA GLN A 856 -17.29 -29.79 -11.74
C GLN A 856 -16.37 -29.46 -12.94
N LYS A 857 -16.25 -30.40 -13.90
CA LYS A 857 -15.38 -30.25 -15.06
C LYS A 857 -15.87 -29.18 -16.05
N ASN A 858 -17.19 -28.97 -16.15
CA ASN A 858 -17.77 -27.96 -17.01
C ASN A 858 -17.48 -26.53 -16.52
N ALA A 859 -17.12 -26.40 -15.24
CA ALA A 859 -16.67 -25.15 -14.66
C ALA A 859 -15.22 -24.77 -14.99
N ASN A 860 -14.50 -25.61 -15.72
CA ASN A 860 -13.17 -25.29 -16.21
C ASN A 860 -13.24 -24.14 -17.21
N LEU A 861 -12.61 -23.03 -16.87
CA LEU A 861 -12.78 -21.81 -17.62
C LEU A 861 -11.45 -21.11 -17.88
N ASP A 862 -11.39 -20.52 -19.06
CA ASP A 862 -10.30 -19.69 -19.50
C ASP A 862 -10.82 -18.28 -19.77
N SER A 863 -10.31 -17.28 -19.06
CA SER A 863 -10.69 -15.89 -19.29
C SER A 863 -9.51 -15.02 -19.65
N TRP A 864 -9.75 -14.09 -20.56
CA TRP A 864 -8.79 -13.14 -21.06
C TRP A 864 -9.29 -11.72 -20.83
N ASN A 865 -8.48 -10.92 -20.18
CA ASN A 865 -8.66 -9.47 -20.11
C ASN A 865 -7.43 -8.85 -20.75
N PHE A 866 -7.58 -8.07 -21.80
CA PHE A 866 -6.47 -7.42 -22.46
C PHE A 866 -6.82 -5.99 -22.82
N SER A 867 -5.83 -5.14 -22.78
CA SER A 867 -5.95 -3.75 -23.22
C SER A 867 -4.75 -3.35 -24.06
N TYR A 868 -5.00 -2.46 -25.00
CA TYR A 868 -3.95 -1.76 -25.75
C TYR A 868 -4.37 -0.33 -25.98
N GLY A 869 -3.40 0.56 -25.99
CA GLY A 869 -3.70 1.97 -26.10
C GLY A 869 -2.47 2.83 -26.29
N GLY A 870 -2.71 4.12 -26.30
CA GLY A 870 -1.65 5.10 -26.41
C GLY A 870 -1.98 6.38 -25.65
N ASN A 871 -0.93 7.10 -25.32
CA ASN A 871 -1.03 8.44 -24.75
C ASN A 871 -0.20 9.43 -25.58
N PHE A 872 -0.71 10.62 -25.67
CA PHE A 872 -0.06 11.74 -26.35
C PHE A 872 -0.11 12.96 -25.46
N GLN A 873 1.01 13.66 -25.32
CA GLN A 873 1.09 14.92 -24.59
C GLN A 873 2.00 15.89 -25.35
N ILE A 874 1.52 17.11 -25.56
CA ILE A 874 2.31 18.22 -26.08
C ILE A 874 2.30 19.37 -25.09
N ASN A 875 3.48 19.94 -24.79
CA ASN A 875 3.64 21.08 -23.91
C ASN A 875 4.29 22.23 -24.70
N THR A 876 3.55 23.30 -24.91
CA THR A 876 4.04 24.45 -25.69
C THR A 876 4.86 25.40 -24.81
N PRO A 877 5.81 26.17 -25.40
CA PRO A 877 6.61 27.15 -24.64
C PRO A 877 5.77 28.27 -24.00
N TRP A 878 4.61 28.60 -24.59
CA TRP A 878 3.70 29.63 -24.08
C TRP A 878 2.74 29.17 -22.98
N GLY A 879 2.87 27.92 -22.52
CA GLY A 879 2.13 27.41 -21.36
C GLY A 879 0.82 26.69 -21.67
N MET A 880 0.55 26.39 -22.96
CA MET A 880 -0.53 25.48 -23.34
C MET A 880 -0.05 24.04 -23.26
N ALA A 881 -0.88 23.14 -22.72
CA ALA A 881 -0.62 21.70 -22.76
C ALA A 881 -1.88 20.96 -23.18
N LEU A 882 -1.72 20.03 -24.13
CA LEU A 882 -2.76 19.06 -24.52
C LEU A 882 -2.28 17.68 -24.11
N SER A 883 -3.10 16.95 -23.38
CA SER A 883 -2.89 15.54 -23.01
C SER A 883 -4.10 14.73 -23.41
N THR A 884 -3.89 13.58 -24.02
CA THR A 884 -4.95 12.66 -24.37
C THR A 884 -4.47 11.21 -24.22
N ASP A 885 -5.33 10.35 -23.79
CA ASP A 885 -5.11 8.91 -23.75
C ASP A 885 -6.32 8.17 -24.31
N ILE A 886 -6.05 7.12 -25.06
CA ILE A 886 -7.04 6.25 -25.65
C ILE A 886 -6.63 4.81 -25.40
N SER A 887 -7.56 3.98 -24.95
CA SER A 887 -7.31 2.56 -24.71
C SER A 887 -8.52 1.70 -25.02
N GLN A 888 -8.30 0.65 -25.78
CA GLN A 888 -9.26 -0.43 -25.98
C GLN A 888 -9.09 -1.46 -24.87
N GLN A 889 -10.17 -1.74 -24.14
CA GLN A 889 -10.23 -2.80 -23.14
C GLN A 889 -11.17 -3.88 -23.63
N SER A 890 -10.75 -5.14 -23.53
CA SER A 890 -11.54 -6.26 -24.00
C SER A 890 -11.54 -7.39 -22.99
N ARG A 891 -12.70 -8.00 -22.79
CA ARG A 891 -12.92 -9.14 -21.91
C ARG A 891 -13.48 -10.29 -22.70
N ARG A 892 -12.99 -11.51 -22.47
CA ARG A 892 -13.41 -12.73 -23.15
C ARG A 892 -13.43 -13.90 -22.17
N GLY A 893 -14.28 -14.89 -22.46
CA GLY A 893 -14.40 -16.11 -21.68
C GLY A 893 -15.27 -15.93 -20.42
N TYR A 894 -16.17 -14.98 -20.39
CA TYR A 894 -17.23 -14.86 -19.39
C TYR A 894 -18.50 -15.54 -19.91
N GLU A 895 -19.21 -16.26 -19.03
CA GLU A 895 -20.46 -16.96 -19.41
C GLU A 895 -21.58 -16.00 -19.74
N ASP A 896 -21.78 -15.01 -18.89
CA ASP A 896 -22.67 -13.91 -19.19
C ASP A 896 -22.12 -13.13 -20.40
N ALA A 897 -22.82 -13.23 -21.51
CA ALA A 897 -22.41 -12.60 -22.78
C ALA A 897 -22.27 -11.06 -22.62
N SER A 898 -23.04 -10.44 -21.73
CA SER A 898 -22.97 -9.00 -21.46
C SER A 898 -21.65 -8.57 -20.81
N MET A 899 -20.93 -9.51 -20.21
CA MET A 899 -19.62 -9.28 -19.58
C MET A 899 -18.43 -9.49 -20.54
N ASN A 900 -18.66 -10.01 -21.74
CA ASN A 900 -17.65 -10.12 -22.81
C ASN A 900 -17.59 -8.81 -23.61
N THR A 901 -17.07 -7.78 -22.98
CA THR A 901 -17.11 -6.39 -23.48
C THR A 901 -15.92 -6.01 -24.35
N ASN A 902 -16.12 -4.98 -25.16
CA ASN A 902 -15.09 -4.20 -25.83
C ASN A 902 -15.38 -2.73 -25.47
N GLU A 903 -14.44 -2.08 -24.80
CA GLU A 903 -14.63 -0.73 -24.30
C GLU A 903 -13.51 0.16 -24.82
N LEU A 904 -13.84 1.15 -25.65
CA LEU A 904 -12.88 2.16 -26.11
C LEU A 904 -12.96 3.39 -25.21
N ILE A 905 -12.06 3.48 -24.25
CA ILE A 905 -12.00 4.59 -23.30
C ILE A 905 -11.09 5.67 -23.87
N TRP A 906 -11.60 6.87 -24.00
CA TRP A 906 -10.88 8.02 -24.49
C TRP A 906 -11.03 9.20 -23.52
N ASN A 907 -9.88 9.72 -23.04
CA ASN A 907 -9.80 10.90 -22.16
C ASN A 907 -8.99 12.01 -22.83
N MET A 908 -9.33 13.26 -22.56
CA MET A 908 -8.63 14.42 -23.07
C MET A 908 -8.56 15.53 -22.03
N GLN A 909 -7.45 16.24 -21.99
CA GLN A 909 -7.26 17.42 -21.16
C GLN A 909 -6.52 18.51 -21.94
N LEU A 910 -7.08 19.71 -21.95
CA LEU A 910 -6.45 20.91 -22.47
C LEU A 910 -6.23 21.90 -21.32
N SER A 911 -5.03 22.41 -21.18
CA SER A 911 -4.70 23.38 -20.13
C SER A 911 -3.93 24.58 -20.68
N GLN A 912 -4.17 25.76 -20.10
CA GLN A 912 -3.45 26.99 -20.40
C GLN A 912 -3.01 27.65 -19.11
N SER A 913 -1.72 27.85 -18.98
CA SER A 913 -1.11 28.56 -17.84
C SER A 913 -0.86 30.00 -18.18
N PHE A 914 -1.11 30.90 -17.23
CA PHE A 914 -1.00 32.35 -17.39
C PHE A 914 -0.56 32.99 -16.06
N LEU A 915 -0.45 34.32 -16.01
CA LEU A 915 0.15 35.13 -14.95
C LEU A 915 1.67 34.96 -14.83
N LYS A 916 2.31 35.92 -14.15
CA LYS A 916 3.76 35.92 -13.92
C LYS A 916 4.18 34.63 -13.21
N GLY A 917 5.16 33.92 -13.75
CA GLY A 917 5.60 32.62 -13.23
C GLY A 917 4.61 31.48 -13.44
N LYS A 918 3.61 31.68 -14.35
CA LYS A 918 2.56 30.69 -14.64
C LYS A 918 1.80 30.26 -13.37
N ALA A 919 1.50 31.23 -12.50
CA ALA A 919 0.87 31.00 -11.20
C ALA A 919 -0.59 30.53 -11.30
N ALA A 920 -1.29 30.83 -12.39
CA ALA A 920 -2.65 30.37 -12.63
C ALA A 920 -2.71 29.47 -13.86
N THR A 921 -3.54 28.43 -13.81
CA THR A 921 -3.81 27.53 -14.92
C THR A 921 -5.32 27.27 -15.01
N VAL A 922 -5.87 27.40 -16.19
CA VAL A 922 -7.22 26.90 -16.50
C VAL A 922 -7.07 25.63 -17.30
N SER A 923 -7.84 24.61 -16.94
CA SER A 923 -7.80 23.31 -17.61
C SER A 923 -9.22 22.82 -17.87
N LEU A 924 -9.45 22.29 -19.07
CA LEU A 924 -10.69 21.58 -19.43
C LEU A 924 -10.34 20.11 -19.59
N GLN A 925 -11.02 19.26 -18.82
CA GLN A 925 -10.85 17.82 -18.86
C GLN A 925 -12.14 17.18 -19.34
N TRP A 926 -12.03 16.26 -20.31
CA TRP A 926 -13.10 15.39 -20.74
C TRP A 926 -12.73 13.95 -20.46
N PHE A 927 -13.48 13.33 -19.58
CA PHE A 927 -13.29 11.96 -19.13
C PHE A 927 -14.26 11.03 -19.84
N ASP A 928 -13.79 9.86 -20.32
CA ASP A 928 -14.57 8.81 -20.98
C ASP A 928 -15.52 9.39 -22.06
N ILE A 929 -14.91 10.00 -23.09
CA ILE A 929 -15.62 10.73 -24.16
C ILE A 929 -16.70 9.87 -24.83
N LEU A 930 -16.44 8.57 -24.99
CA LEU A 930 -17.29 7.62 -25.68
C LEU A 930 -18.32 6.93 -24.77
N ARG A 931 -18.26 7.13 -23.47
CA ARG A 931 -19.19 6.55 -22.46
C ARG A 931 -19.20 5.01 -22.43
N GLU A 932 -18.11 4.36 -22.77
CA GLU A 932 -18.03 2.90 -22.87
C GLU A 932 -17.47 2.21 -21.63
N ARG A 933 -17.09 2.96 -20.61
CA ARG A 933 -16.45 2.40 -19.39
C ARG A 933 -17.41 1.52 -18.61
N SER A 934 -16.96 0.30 -18.25
CA SER A 934 -17.64 -0.60 -17.32
C SER A 934 -16.73 -1.04 -16.16
N ASN A 935 -17.33 -1.59 -15.11
CA ASN A 935 -16.59 -2.11 -13.94
C ASN A 935 -17.03 -3.56 -13.67
N ILE A 936 -16.36 -4.50 -14.31
CA ILE A 936 -16.65 -5.94 -14.26
C ILE A 936 -15.48 -6.66 -13.62
N SER A 937 -15.77 -7.59 -12.69
CA SER A 937 -14.78 -8.42 -12.03
C SER A 937 -15.23 -9.88 -11.94
N ARG A 938 -14.26 -10.80 -11.84
CA ARG A 938 -14.47 -12.25 -11.63
C ARG A 938 -13.72 -12.73 -10.42
N ASN A 939 -14.36 -13.59 -9.62
CA ASN A 939 -13.76 -14.30 -8.50
C ASN A 939 -14.00 -15.81 -8.64
N ILE A 940 -12.97 -16.63 -8.32
CA ILE A 940 -13.03 -18.09 -8.41
C ILE A 940 -12.47 -18.67 -7.12
N SER A 941 -13.26 -19.57 -6.49
CA SER A 941 -12.89 -20.30 -5.27
C SER A 941 -12.82 -21.82 -5.52
N ALA A 942 -12.62 -22.61 -4.46
CA ALA A 942 -12.59 -24.07 -4.55
C ALA A 942 -13.94 -24.67 -4.98
N TYR A 943 -15.04 -24.00 -4.74
CA TYR A 943 -16.39 -24.54 -4.92
C TYR A 943 -17.35 -23.56 -5.61
N SER A 944 -16.88 -22.39 -6.02
CA SER A 944 -17.74 -21.41 -6.68
C SER A 944 -16.96 -20.50 -7.62
N ARG A 945 -17.65 -19.94 -8.60
CA ARG A 945 -17.21 -18.77 -9.34
C ARG A 945 -18.30 -17.70 -9.31
N SER A 946 -17.89 -16.44 -9.39
CA SER A 946 -18.82 -15.33 -9.50
C SER A 946 -18.28 -14.26 -10.42
N ASN A 947 -19.18 -13.67 -11.19
CA ASN A 947 -18.93 -12.47 -11.99
C ASN A 947 -19.75 -11.35 -11.39
N SER A 948 -19.19 -10.16 -11.32
CA SER A 948 -19.91 -8.99 -10.81
C SER A 948 -19.70 -7.77 -11.70
N TRP A 949 -20.75 -7.02 -11.87
CA TRP A 949 -20.77 -5.71 -12.48
C TRP A 949 -21.10 -4.68 -11.40
N ASN A 950 -20.41 -3.54 -11.42
CA ASN A 950 -20.67 -2.43 -10.51
C ASN A 950 -20.89 -1.14 -11.29
N ASN A 951 -21.72 -0.25 -10.74
CA ASN A 951 -21.91 1.06 -11.33
C ASN A 951 -20.59 1.85 -11.33
N ALA A 952 -20.37 2.62 -12.38
CA ALA A 952 -19.18 3.43 -12.57
C ALA A 952 -19.58 4.87 -12.96
N ILE A 953 -18.66 5.81 -12.79
CA ILE A 953 -18.82 7.15 -13.34
C ILE A 953 -18.53 7.07 -14.84
N HIS A 954 -19.50 7.48 -15.64
CA HIS A 954 -19.39 7.63 -17.08
C HIS A 954 -18.88 9.03 -17.46
N SER A 955 -18.97 9.38 -18.73
CA SER A 955 -18.45 10.60 -19.32
C SER A 955 -18.87 11.88 -18.58
N TYR A 956 -17.92 12.75 -18.32
CA TYR A 956 -18.16 14.12 -17.85
C TYR A 956 -17.09 15.07 -18.38
N VAL A 957 -17.46 16.36 -18.46
CA VAL A 957 -16.52 17.45 -18.75
C VAL A 957 -16.36 18.28 -17.50
N MET A 958 -15.12 18.64 -17.16
CA MET A 958 -14.82 19.43 -15.98
C MET A 958 -13.83 20.57 -16.31
N ALA A 959 -14.14 21.77 -15.84
CA ALA A 959 -13.27 22.91 -15.89
C ALA A 959 -12.55 23.05 -14.54
N HIS A 960 -11.24 23.18 -14.57
CA HIS A 960 -10.37 23.40 -13.43
C HIS A 960 -9.80 24.81 -13.45
N PHE A 961 -9.75 25.45 -12.30
CA PHE A 961 -8.97 26.64 -12.05
C PHE A 961 -7.93 26.33 -10.96
N ILE A 962 -6.67 26.27 -11.36
CA ILE A 962 -5.56 25.96 -10.48
C ILE A 962 -4.80 27.25 -10.22
N TYR A 963 -4.64 27.62 -8.94
CA TYR A 963 -3.88 28.78 -8.52
C TYR A 963 -2.78 28.41 -7.53
N ARG A 964 -1.57 28.88 -7.78
CA ARG A 964 -0.39 28.62 -6.98
C ARG A 964 0.29 29.89 -6.59
N LEU A 965 0.41 30.12 -5.30
CA LEU A 965 1.10 31.25 -4.73
C LEU A 965 2.31 30.74 -3.94
N ASP A 966 3.48 31.20 -4.34
CA ASP A 966 4.75 30.92 -3.70
C ASP A 966 5.29 32.25 -3.16
N LEU A 967 5.05 32.49 -1.85
CA LEU A 967 5.53 33.69 -1.15
C LEU A 967 6.85 33.34 -0.48
N ARG A 968 7.94 33.42 -1.23
CA ARG A 968 9.30 33.24 -0.72
C ARG A 968 9.73 34.46 0.08
N ALA A 969 10.42 34.26 1.21
CA ALA A 969 11.10 35.35 1.89
C ALA A 969 12.22 35.88 0.98
N SER A 970 12.02 37.07 0.42
CA SER A 970 13.01 37.74 -0.43
C SER A 970 14.18 38.24 0.42
N LYS A 971 15.14 37.36 0.72
CA LYS A 971 16.50 37.79 1.04
C LYS A 971 17.30 37.86 -0.26
N ASN A 972 17.51 39.06 -0.79
CA ASN A 972 18.32 39.45 -1.95
C ASN A 972 17.56 39.63 -3.29
N GLN A 973 16.68 40.64 -3.34
CA GLN A 973 16.39 41.33 -4.61
C GLN A 973 17.01 42.76 -4.70
N ASN A 974 17.87 43.11 -3.71
CA ASN A 974 18.52 44.46 -3.70
C ASN A 974 20.00 44.42 -4.12
N GLN A 975 20.40 43.57 -5.08
CA GLN A 975 21.69 43.73 -5.75
C GLN A 975 21.57 43.22 -7.17
N ARG A 976 21.00 44.07 -8.07
CA ARG A 976 21.32 44.24 -9.49
C ARG A 976 20.18 45.00 -10.18
N ASP A 977 20.09 46.32 -9.93
CA ASP A 977 19.64 47.32 -10.86
C ASP A 977 20.26 48.66 -10.42
N GLY A 978 21.57 48.70 -10.52
CA GLY A 978 22.37 49.90 -10.43
C GLY A 978 22.77 50.35 -11.82
N TRP A 979 21.87 50.99 -12.56
CA TRP A 979 22.27 51.87 -13.66
C TRP A 979 22.56 53.24 -13.05
N GLY A 980 23.80 53.62 -13.27
CA GLY A 980 24.34 54.90 -12.85
C GLY A 980 23.65 56.10 -13.48
N GLY A 981 23.59 57.14 -12.70
CA GLY A 981 23.20 58.47 -13.08
C GLY A 981 23.46 59.38 -11.87
N GLY A 982 24.72 59.82 -11.73
CA GLY A 982 25.04 60.82 -10.75
C GLY A 982 24.29 62.12 -10.99
N TRP A 983 24.00 62.82 -9.92
CA TRP A 983 24.13 64.29 -9.80
C TRP A 983 24.05 64.66 -8.32
N GLY A 984 25.00 65.46 -7.89
CA GLY A 984 25.27 65.83 -6.53
C GLY A 984 24.26 66.80 -5.90
N GLY A 985 24.34 66.98 -4.61
CA GLY A 985 23.70 68.07 -3.89
C GLY A 985 23.63 67.84 -2.40
N ARG A 986 24.66 68.25 -1.64
CA ARG A 986 24.70 68.88 -0.30
C ARG A 986 23.44 68.74 0.60
N GLY A 987 23.46 68.10 1.74
CA GLY A 987 23.84 68.70 3.02
C GLY A 987 22.67 69.22 3.82
N TRP A 988 22.67 68.87 5.10
CA TRP A 988 22.10 69.45 6.36
C TRP A 988 21.39 68.33 7.13
N GLY A 989 21.79 67.92 8.19
CA GLY A 989 21.99 68.32 9.52
C GLY A 989 20.68 68.45 10.34
N GLY A 990 20.47 67.62 11.39
CA GLY A 990 19.35 67.83 12.32
C GLY A 990 19.12 66.66 13.30
N ARG A 991 19.55 66.89 14.54
CA ARG A 991 19.39 66.08 15.75
C ARG A 991 17.92 65.94 16.20
N GLY A 992 17.69 64.92 17.03
CA GLY A 992 16.65 64.85 18.08
C GLY A 992 15.79 63.61 17.86
N GLY A 993 15.82 62.54 18.65
CA GLY A 993 15.61 62.54 20.12
C GLY A 993 14.15 62.26 20.43
N TRP A 994 13.77 61.08 20.67
CA TRP A 994 13.05 60.42 21.79
C TRP A 994 12.79 58.94 21.55
#